data_329d4790054d3231dfd4628d7453a5de
#
_entry.id   329d4790054d3231dfd4628d7453a5de
#
_cell.length_a   1.000
_cell.length_b   1.000
_cell.length_c   1.000
_cell.angle_alpha   90.00
_cell.angle_beta   90.00
_cell.angle_gamma   90.00
#
_symmetry.space_group_name_H-M   'P 1'
#
loop_
_entity.id
_entity.type
_entity.pdbx_description
1 polymer ?
#
loop_
_entity_poly.entity_id
_entity_poly.type
_entity_poly.pdbx_seq_one_letter_code
_entity_poly.pdbx_strand_id
1 'polypeptide(L)'
;MKKLFIALAFTAATSLSAQTDYAAVYNGKAFVQKGIQLYEEEKYEAAMAEFQKVDALDPEYGTAQYEMALTLSAQEKKTELKAHFEKLYKTKWMKKLPTLYTLYGSYLSDAEKYNEAEKIFKEGLQFIPNNTNHQYNLAVLYYRAKKVQECVDILKKIIANNPNSASSHYLLGSVALENGKIAEGSMALLSYLMISPTGKFAKNAVFKLNAKMGENYMEKSKIVFSKSGDNFEELETILRNQLPLRSAYKIQAKIDDVVTRQVQAVLEYTQMHKMGDGFFETTYLPWLKSVADSKQIEGFSYYILMGLEEELGKSLLAQKKKILQFSDEFIAKDFWSVFARRKMNLFGEDKEVIIYVNDGVPNLIGSVVNGKKEGKFKLLNEFENLDGELQFANDELNGLQKYYNEEGKIYEEKNYANGKRNGKRTVYYPSGSLSLEENYKDDVLDGKSTSYHIAGGINCDGTFTNGEINGTLTCYYPTGTKKTESSYANGKLEGVYNSYNKAGDLASTETYKNGELEGKYTKFYGPNAIQEEAEYKTGKVVGSFKKYHTNGKLEEEFVYTNGKVSASAEYYATGVKSGESTYNEKGELMATTYFNPSGEKYYDEVFNSKEIKLIRQYSRDNGKPTEINLARKSFEIKTLDGKVVATGAFEKGRRNGQWKFQTASGKPETETAFIKGEREGITKNYSKNGLLNSISYYAKDTLQGRNEVYNDRGLRRVYNYRNGNLNGPYKVFYSDGSVLNDGFYDEDELEGERRTFSQSGQLMMVDNMYRNI
;
A
#
# COMPACT_ATOMS: atom_id res chain seq x y z
N MET A 1 -36.93 43.67 -6.18
CA MET A 1 -36.21 43.08 -5.00
C MET A 1 -36.04 41.56 -5.05
N LYS A 2 -37.04 40.75 -5.47
CA LYS A 2 -36.86 39.28 -5.54
C LYS A 2 -35.82 38.76 -6.57
N LYS A 3 -35.60 39.47 -7.70
CA LYS A 3 -34.57 39.07 -8.71
C LYS A 3 -33.13 39.37 -8.30
N LEU A 4 -32.94 40.35 -7.40
CA LEU A 4 -31.57 40.69 -6.88
C LEU A 4 -31.13 39.68 -5.80
N PHE A 5 -32.05 39.12 -5.04
CA PHE A 5 -31.73 38.08 -4.03
C PHE A 5 -31.37 36.72 -4.67
N ILE A 6 -31.96 36.40 -5.83
CA ILE A 6 -31.64 35.13 -6.54
C ILE A 6 -30.24 35.21 -7.19
N ALA A 7 -29.84 36.36 -7.71
CA ALA A 7 -28.48 36.53 -8.29
C ALA A 7 -27.36 36.49 -7.20
N LEU A 8 -27.62 37.08 -6.01
CA LEU A 8 -26.69 37.04 -4.89
C LEU A 8 -26.61 35.63 -4.24
N ALA A 9 -27.74 34.89 -4.22
CA ALA A 9 -27.76 33.50 -3.72
C ALA A 9 -27.05 32.55 -4.71
N PHE A 10 -27.14 32.77 -6.01
CA PHE A 10 -26.46 31.96 -7.02
C PHE A 10 -24.93 32.21 -7.03
N THR A 11 -24.49 33.46 -6.87
CA THR A 11 -23.05 33.78 -6.78
C THR A 11 -22.43 33.30 -5.46
N ALA A 12 -23.17 33.33 -4.35
CA ALA A 12 -22.72 32.78 -3.07
C ALA A 12 -22.68 31.26 -3.10
N ALA A 13 -23.63 30.58 -3.74
CA ALA A 13 -23.66 29.12 -3.87
C ALA A 13 -22.53 28.60 -4.80
N THR A 14 -22.26 29.30 -5.91
CA THR A 14 -21.17 28.94 -6.82
C THR A 14 -19.79 29.22 -6.22
N SER A 15 -19.63 30.26 -5.40
CA SER A 15 -18.38 30.52 -4.70
C SER A 15 -18.13 29.52 -3.55
N LEU A 16 -19.19 29.06 -2.88
CA LEU A 16 -19.10 28.06 -1.82
C LEU A 16 -18.76 26.67 -2.38
N SER A 17 -19.35 26.26 -3.52
CA SER A 17 -19.03 24.99 -4.19
C SER A 17 -17.61 24.98 -4.74
N ALA A 18 -17.14 26.08 -5.36
CA ALA A 18 -15.78 26.20 -5.85
C ALA A 18 -14.76 26.14 -4.70
N GLN A 19 -15.05 26.74 -3.56
CA GLN A 19 -14.16 26.72 -2.39
C GLN A 19 -14.05 25.32 -1.77
N THR A 20 -15.13 24.54 -1.76
CA THR A 20 -15.13 23.15 -1.28
C THR A 20 -14.32 22.23 -2.18
N ASP A 21 -14.35 22.41 -3.51
CA ASP A 21 -13.58 21.60 -4.45
C ASP A 21 -12.05 21.79 -4.31
N TYR A 22 -11.61 23.03 -4.06
CA TYR A 22 -10.17 23.31 -3.86
C TYR A 22 -9.69 22.88 -2.46
N ALA A 23 -10.57 22.90 -1.44
CA ALA A 23 -10.23 22.54 -0.07
C ALA A 23 -10.14 21.02 0.15
N ALA A 24 -10.71 20.23 -0.75
CA ALA A 24 -10.78 18.77 -0.60
C ALA A 24 -9.38 18.15 -0.63
N VAL A 25 -8.98 17.57 0.50
CA VAL A 25 -7.71 16.82 0.61
C VAL A 25 -7.95 15.39 0.14
N TYR A 26 -7.22 14.98 -0.90
CA TYR A 26 -7.31 13.64 -1.42
C TYR A 26 -6.61 12.63 -0.49
N ASN A 27 -7.27 11.50 -0.19
CA ASN A 27 -6.69 10.38 0.55
C ASN A 27 -7.43 9.08 0.19
N GLY A 28 -6.95 8.35 -0.84
CA GLY A 28 -7.58 7.13 -1.33
C GLY A 28 -7.70 6.04 -0.28
N LYS A 29 -6.64 5.80 0.49
CA LYS A 29 -6.65 4.82 1.58
C LYS A 29 -7.74 5.13 2.64
N ALA A 30 -7.89 6.40 3.02
CA ALA A 30 -8.92 6.80 3.97
C ALA A 30 -10.34 6.62 3.39
N PHE A 31 -10.53 6.86 2.08
CA PHE A 31 -11.80 6.61 1.41
C PHE A 31 -12.16 5.12 1.42
N VAL A 32 -11.20 4.23 1.11
CA VAL A 32 -11.40 2.78 1.17
C VAL A 32 -11.73 2.33 2.58
N GLN A 33 -10.94 2.71 3.58
CA GLN A 33 -11.17 2.34 4.99
C GLN A 33 -12.53 2.79 5.49
N LYS A 34 -12.91 4.03 5.18
CA LYS A 34 -14.23 4.54 5.55
C LYS A 34 -15.37 3.83 4.82
N GLY A 35 -15.16 3.50 3.55
CA GLY A 35 -16.11 2.71 2.77
C GLY A 35 -16.34 1.33 3.36
N ILE A 36 -15.26 0.62 3.74
CA ILE A 36 -15.32 -0.69 4.41
C ILE A 36 -16.08 -0.59 5.75
N GLN A 37 -15.75 0.41 6.58
CA GLN A 37 -16.48 0.63 7.83
C GLN A 37 -17.98 0.82 7.59
N LEU A 38 -18.34 1.64 6.60
CA LEU A 38 -19.76 1.87 6.26
C LEU A 38 -20.44 0.61 5.70
N TYR A 39 -19.70 -0.24 4.98
CA TYR A 39 -20.19 -1.52 4.51
C TYR A 39 -20.49 -2.47 5.69
N GLU A 40 -19.61 -2.55 6.68
CA GLU A 40 -19.79 -3.33 7.91
C GLU A 40 -20.98 -2.82 8.75
N GLU A 41 -21.27 -1.51 8.68
CA GLU A 41 -22.45 -0.88 9.29
C GLU A 41 -23.73 -1.05 8.44
N GLU A 42 -23.69 -1.81 7.33
CA GLU A 42 -24.77 -2.02 6.35
C GLU A 42 -25.25 -0.73 5.65
N LYS A 43 -24.44 0.34 5.69
CA LYS A 43 -24.69 1.64 5.03
C LYS A 43 -24.17 1.66 3.59
N TYR A 44 -24.69 0.77 2.75
CA TYR A 44 -24.13 0.43 1.45
C TYR A 44 -24.04 1.60 0.47
N GLU A 45 -25.06 2.50 0.41
CA GLU A 45 -25.00 3.68 -0.47
C GLU A 45 -23.90 4.65 -0.07
N ALA A 46 -23.70 4.84 1.24
CA ALA A 46 -22.63 5.69 1.75
C ALA A 46 -21.24 5.05 1.50
N ALA A 47 -21.12 3.73 1.65
CA ALA A 47 -19.91 2.99 1.32
C ALA A 47 -19.54 3.16 -0.16
N MET A 48 -20.50 2.96 -1.08
CA MET A 48 -20.32 3.18 -2.52
C MET A 48 -19.85 4.59 -2.84
N ALA A 49 -20.38 5.60 -2.16
CA ALA A 49 -19.99 7.00 -2.37
C ALA A 49 -18.53 7.27 -1.91
N GLU A 50 -18.04 6.59 -0.87
CA GLU A 50 -16.63 6.70 -0.46
C GLU A 50 -15.71 5.97 -1.46
N PHE A 51 -16.01 4.75 -1.86
CA PHE A 51 -15.22 4.01 -2.85
C PHE A 51 -15.10 4.73 -4.19
N GLN A 52 -16.17 5.40 -4.65
CA GLN A 52 -16.18 6.16 -5.91
C GLN A 52 -15.25 7.39 -5.91
N LYS A 53 -14.80 7.87 -4.74
CA LYS A 53 -13.85 8.97 -4.63
C LYS A 53 -12.41 8.56 -4.99
N VAL A 54 -12.12 7.26 -5.02
CA VAL A 54 -10.77 6.75 -5.30
C VAL A 54 -10.47 6.91 -6.78
N ASP A 55 -9.43 7.69 -7.10
CA ASP A 55 -9.02 7.94 -8.49
C ASP A 55 -8.42 6.67 -9.13
N ALA A 56 -8.58 6.53 -10.44
CA ALA A 56 -8.10 5.37 -11.18
C ALA A 56 -6.56 5.23 -11.22
N LEU A 57 -5.82 6.28 -10.85
CA LEU A 57 -4.37 6.29 -10.71
C LEU A 57 -3.90 5.89 -9.32
N ASP A 58 -4.81 5.91 -8.33
CA ASP A 58 -4.49 5.54 -6.95
C ASP A 58 -4.17 4.03 -6.87
N PRO A 59 -3.11 3.62 -6.16
CA PRO A 59 -2.84 2.22 -5.85
C PRO A 59 -4.03 1.48 -5.23
N GLU A 60 -4.84 2.14 -4.40
CA GLU A 60 -6.02 1.59 -3.75
C GLU A 60 -7.24 1.42 -4.69
N TYR A 61 -7.15 1.85 -5.96
CA TYR A 61 -8.29 1.77 -6.89
C TYR A 61 -8.79 0.34 -7.09
N GLY A 62 -7.88 -0.63 -7.19
CA GLY A 62 -8.25 -2.05 -7.33
C GLY A 62 -9.08 -2.54 -6.14
N THR A 63 -8.61 -2.24 -4.93
CA THR A 63 -9.31 -2.55 -3.67
C THR A 63 -10.68 -1.89 -3.62
N ALA A 64 -10.77 -0.60 -3.97
CA ALA A 64 -12.05 0.10 -4.03
C ALA A 64 -13.04 -0.56 -5.01
N GLN A 65 -12.57 -1.00 -6.19
CA GLN A 65 -13.43 -1.68 -7.18
C GLN A 65 -13.89 -3.07 -6.68
N TYR A 66 -13.04 -3.78 -5.95
CA TYR A 66 -13.40 -5.06 -5.31
C TYR A 66 -14.48 -4.84 -4.24
N GLU A 67 -14.30 -3.88 -3.35
CA GLU A 67 -15.27 -3.54 -2.30
C GLU A 67 -16.61 -3.03 -2.87
N MET A 68 -16.57 -2.29 -3.98
CA MET A 68 -17.79 -1.91 -4.71
C MET A 68 -18.55 -3.13 -5.22
N ALA A 69 -17.86 -4.14 -5.76
CA ALA A 69 -18.50 -5.38 -6.21
C ALA A 69 -19.13 -6.16 -5.05
N LEU A 70 -18.45 -6.25 -3.89
CA LEU A 70 -19.00 -6.84 -2.67
C LEU A 70 -20.25 -6.07 -2.20
N THR A 71 -20.19 -4.75 -2.20
CA THR A 71 -21.31 -3.88 -1.79
C THR A 71 -22.53 -4.07 -2.70
N LEU A 72 -22.33 -4.12 -4.03
CA LEU A 72 -23.41 -4.39 -4.99
C LEU A 72 -23.99 -5.79 -4.81
N SER A 73 -23.16 -6.76 -4.47
CA SER A 73 -23.60 -8.14 -4.17
C SER A 73 -24.45 -8.20 -2.90
N ALA A 74 -24.02 -7.52 -1.83
CA ALA A 74 -24.77 -7.45 -0.56
C ALA A 74 -26.13 -6.76 -0.72
N GLN A 75 -26.24 -5.78 -1.63
CA GLN A 75 -27.50 -5.12 -1.99
C GLN A 75 -28.37 -5.92 -2.96
N GLU A 76 -27.95 -7.09 -3.41
CA GLU A 76 -28.62 -7.89 -4.44
C GLU A 76 -28.85 -7.15 -5.79
N LYS A 77 -28.05 -6.10 -6.06
CA LYS A 77 -28.11 -5.29 -7.29
C LYS A 77 -27.43 -6.02 -8.46
N LYS A 78 -28.02 -7.13 -8.89
CA LYS A 78 -27.45 -8.05 -9.88
C LYS A 78 -27.11 -7.39 -11.23
N THR A 79 -27.92 -6.43 -11.69
CA THR A 79 -27.72 -5.73 -12.96
C THR A 79 -26.52 -4.81 -12.90
N GLU A 80 -26.41 -4.01 -11.85
CA GLU A 80 -25.29 -3.09 -11.63
C GLU A 80 -23.98 -3.87 -11.39
N LEU A 81 -24.03 -4.97 -10.63
CA LEU A 81 -22.90 -5.84 -10.38
C LEU A 81 -22.35 -6.45 -11.68
N LYS A 82 -23.25 -6.92 -12.56
CA LYS A 82 -22.89 -7.40 -13.89
C LYS A 82 -22.16 -6.32 -14.71
N ALA A 83 -22.76 -5.13 -14.80
CA ALA A 83 -22.19 -4.02 -15.54
C ALA A 83 -20.82 -3.60 -14.96
N HIS A 84 -20.66 -3.65 -13.63
CA HIS A 84 -19.41 -3.37 -12.93
C HIS A 84 -18.30 -4.36 -13.33
N PHE A 85 -18.59 -5.67 -13.28
CA PHE A 85 -17.62 -6.68 -13.73
C PHE A 85 -17.26 -6.58 -15.21
N GLU A 86 -18.24 -6.36 -16.10
CA GLU A 86 -18.00 -6.20 -17.54
C GLU A 86 -17.11 -4.98 -17.85
N LYS A 87 -17.23 -3.91 -17.05
CA LYS A 87 -16.35 -2.74 -17.12
C LYS A 87 -14.94 -3.07 -16.63
N LEU A 88 -14.81 -3.72 -15.46
CA LEU A 88 -13.51 -4.08 -14.86
C LEU A 88 -12.75 -5.10 -15.69
N TYR A 89 -13.43 -6.08 -16.26
CA TYR A 89 -12.82 -7.15 -17.05
C TYR A 89 -11.97 -6.65 -18.22
N LYS A 90 -12.27 -5.45 -18.75
CA LYS A 90 -11.51 -4.81 -19.83
C LYS A 90 -10.32 -3.99 -19.33
N THR A 91 -10.12 -3.91 -18.02
CA THR A 91 -9.08 -3.08 -17.41
C THR A 91 -7.88 -3.90 -16.93
N LYS A 92 -6.75 -3.22 -16.69
CA LYS A 92 -5.57 -3.83 -16.07
C LYS A 92 -5.82 -4.36 -14.65
N TRP A 93 -6.85 -3.86 -13.96
CA TRP A 93 -7.12 -4.17 -12.56
C TRP A 93 -7.53 -5.61 -12.33
N MET A 94 -8.15 -6.28 -13.32
CA MET A 94 -8.38 -7.73 -13.23
C MET A 94 -7.08 -8.53 -13.05
N LYS A 95 -5.99 -8.09 -13.69
CA LYS A 95 -4.68 -8.75 -13.57
C LYS A 95 -3.93 -8.35 -12.30
N LYS A 96 -4.02 -7.07 -11.92
CA LYS A 96 -3.36 -6.53 -10.70
C LYS A 96 -4.02 -7.02 -9.41
N LEU A 97 -5.33 -7.30 -9.44
CA LEU A 97 -6.06 -7.88 -8.31
C LEU A 97 -6.77 -9.17 -8.75
N PRO A 98 -6.06 -10.30 -8.81
CA PRO A 98 -6.59 -11.56 -9.35
C PRO A 98 -7.81 -12.12 -8.59
N THR A 99 -8.03 -11.69 -7.34
CA THR A 99 -9.24 -12.02 -6.56
C THR A 99 -10.53 -11.55 -7.23
N LEU A 100 -10.48 -10.55 -8.11
CA LEU A 100 -11.61 -10.13 -8.94
C LEU A 100 -12.09 -11.23 -9.89
N TYR A 101 -11.20 -12.10 -10.39
CA TYR A 101 -11.62 -13.28 -11.18
C TYR A 101 -12.42 -14.27 -10.33
N THR A 102 -12.05 -14.44 -9.05
CA THR A 102 -12.79 -15.31 -8.14
C THR A 102 -14.20 -14.78 -7.92
N LEU A 103 -14.32 -13.50 -7.64
CA LEU A 103 -15.60 -12.85 -7.36
C LEU A 103 -16.51 -12.85 -8.61
N TYR A 104 -15.96 -12.51 -9.79
CA TYR A 104 -16.72 -12.54 -11.05
C TYR A 104 -17.14 -13.94 -11.45
N GLY A 105 -16.23 -14.93 -11.34
CA GLY A 105 -16.55 -16.34 -11.60
C GLY A 105 -17.64 -16.87 -10.66
N SER A 106 -17.59 -16.52 -9.38
CA SER A 106 -18.63 -16.88 -8.40
C SER A 106 -19.98 -16.25 -8.75
N TYR A 107 -20.00 -14.97 -9.09
CA TYR A 107 -21.22 -14.28 -9.56
C TYR A 107 -21.85 -15.01 -10.78
N LEU A 108 -21.05 -15.37 -11.77
CA LEU A 108 -21.52 -16.11 -12.96
C LEU A 108 -22.02 -17.52 -12.61
N SER A 109 -21.34 -18.19 -11.67
CA SER A 109 -21.75 -19.51 -11.15
C SER A 109 -23.10 -19.45 -10.43
N ASP A 110 -23.32 -18.41 -9.61
CA ASP A 110 -24.60 -18.19 -8.91
C ASP A 110 -25.73 -17.83 -9.88
N ALA A 111 -25.39 -17.20 -11.02
CA ALA A 111 -26.31 -16.95 -12.12
C ALA A 111 -26.50 -18.16 -13.06
N GLU A 112 -26.00 -19.35 -12.69
CA GLU A 112 -26.04 -20.60 -13.46
C GLU A 112 -25.36 -20.52 -14.84
N LYS A 113 -24.51 -19.52 -15.09
CA LYS A 113 -23.73 -19.33 -16.31
C LYS A 113 -22.42 -20.11 -16.27
N TYR A 114 -22.52 -21.43 -16.08
CA TYR A 114 -21.38 -22.30 -15.76
C TYR A 114 -20.24 -22.24 -16.77
N ASN A 115 -20.53 -22.15 -18.08
CA ASN A 115 -19.49 -22.08 -19.10
C ASN A 115 -18.72 -20.74 -19.06
N GLU A 116 -19.43 -19.63 -18.84
CA GLU A 116 -18.81 -18.31 -18.69
C GLU A 116 -17.98 -18.26 -17.40
N ALA A 117 -18.53 -18.77 -16.28
CA ALA A 117 -17.85 -18.86 -15.00
C ALA A 117 -16.55 -19.68 -15.09
N GLU A 118 -16.60 -20.85 -15.73
CA GLU A 118 -15.43 -21.71 -15.95
C GLU A 118 -14.32 -20.97 -16.70
N LYS A 119 -14.69 -20.22 -17.75
CA LYS A 119 -13.73 -19.40 -18.51
C LYS A 119 -13.05 -18.37 -17.61
N ILE A 120 -13.82 -17.61 -16.81
CA ILE A 120 -13.30 -16.60 -15.90
C ILE A 120 -12.38 -17.21 -14.84
N PHE A 121 -12.79 -18.33 -14.23
CA PHE A 121 -11.93 -19.03 -13.26
C PHE A 121 -10.62 -19.52 -13.89
N LYS A 122 -10.68 -20.11 -15.10
CA LYS A 122 -9.47 -20.58 -15.81
C LYS A 122 -8.53 -19.44 -16.21
N GLU A 123 -9.07 -18.28 -16.55
CA GLU A 123 -8.24 -17.07 -16.76
C GLU A 123 -7.56 -16.61 -15.46
N GLY A 124 -8.28 -16.61 -14.35
CA GLY A 124 -7.70 -16.28 -13.04
C GLY A 124 -6.55 -17.19 -12.64
N LEU A 125 -6.65 -18.49 -12.95
CA LEU A 125 -5.57 -19.47 -12.70
C LEU A 125 -4.24 -19.16 -13.42
N GLN A 126 -4.23 -18.29 -14.43
CA GLN A 126 -2.99 -17.85 -15.07
C GLN A 126 -2.17 -16.93 -14.13
N PHE A 127 -2.83 -16.25 -13.20
CA PHE A 127 -2.22 -15.30 -12.25
C PHE A 127 -2.08 -15.87 -10.85
N ILE A 128 -3.03 -16.73 -10.44
CA ILE A 128 -3.08 -17.35 -9.10
C ILE A 128 -3.28 -18.88 -9.23
N PRO A 129 -2.32 -19.61 -9.84
CA PRO A 129 -2.48 -21.01 -10.22
C PRO A 129 -2.67 -21.97 -9.05
N ASN A 130 -2.21 -21.58 -7.86
CA ASN A 130 -2.26 -22.42 -6.64
C ASN A 130 -3.20 -21.87 -5.58
N ASN A 131 -3.82 -20.69 -5.79
CA ASN A 131 -4.68 -20.07 -4.78
C ASN A 131 -5.82 -20.99 -4.38
N THR A 132 -5.81 -21.39 -3.12
CA THR A 132 -6.78 -22.34 -2.54
C THR A 132 -8.22 -21.87 -2.70
N ASN A 133 -8.50 -20.60 -2.41
CA ASN A 133 -9.87 -20.05 -2.48
C ASN A 133 -10.39 -20.01 -3.93
N HIS A 134 -9.55 -19.59 -4.87
CA HIS A 134 -9.92 -19.55 -6.28
C HIS A 134 -10.21 -20.94 -6.85
N GLN A 135 -9.32 -21.92 -6.59
CA GLN A 135 -9.50 -23.30 -7.00
C GLN A 135 -10.72 -23.95 -6.33
N TYR A 136 -10.98 -23.63 -5.05
CA TYR A 136 -12.16 -24.14 -4.34
C TYR A 136 -13.46 -23.64 -4.97
N ASN A 137 -13.56 -22.38 -5.33
CA ASN A 137 -14.75 -21.84 -6.00
C ASN A 137 -14.95 -22.48 -7.39
N LEU A 138 -13.86 -22.79 -8.12
CA LEU A 138 -13.94 -23.56 -9.35
C LEU A 138 -14.39 -25.01 -9.11
N ALA A 139 -13.96 -25.64 -8.00
CA ALA A 139 -14.45 -26.97 -7.62
C ALA A 139 -15.95 -26.93 -7.28
N VAL A 140 -16.43 -25.90 -6.59
CA VAL A 140 -17.87 -25.69 -6.30
C VAL A 140 -18.65 -25.50 -7.62
N LEU A 141 -18.12 -24.73 -8.58
CA LEU A 141 -18.70 -24.60 -9.92
C LEU A 141 -18.85 -25.96 -10.59
N TYR A 142 -17.80 -26.79 -10.60
CA TYR A 142 -17.84 -28.11 -11.20
C TYR A 142 -18.85 -29.05 -10.51
N TYR A 143 -18.93 -28.98 -9.19
CA TYR A 143 -19.93 -29.72 -8.43
C TYR A 143 -21.36 -29.32 -8.84
N ARG A 144 -21.65 -28.02 -8.92
CA ARG A 144 -22.96 -27.49 -9.36
C ARG A 144 -23.28 -27.87 -10.81
N ALA A 145 -22.28 -27.82 -11.68
CA ALA A 145 -22.41 -28.18 -13.10
C ALA A 145 -22.43 -29.70 -13.33
N LYS A 146 -22.42 -30.54 -12.28
CA LYS A 146 -22.37 -32.00 -12.35
C LYS A 146 -21.12 -32.56 -13.04
N LYS A 147 -20.04 -31.78 -13.12
CA LYS A 147 -18.72 -32.19 -13.58
C LYS A 147 -17.93 -32.77 -12.41
N VAL A 148 -18.35 -33.95 -11.94
CA VAL A 148 -17.89 -34.50 -10.63
C VAL A 148 -16.41 -34.90 -10.66
N GLN A 149 -15.92 -35.44 -11.78
CA GLN A 149 -14.50 -35.83 -11.89
C GLN A 149 -13.58 -34.59 -11.80
N GLU A 150 -13.92 -33.55 -12.54
CA GLU A 150 -13.17 -32.28 -12.50
C GLU A 150 -13.19 -31.64 -11.11
N CYS A 151 -14.32 -31.74 -10.40
CA CYS A 151 -14.43 -31.31 -9.00
C CYS A 151 -13.45 -32.07 -8.11
N VAL A 152 -13.44 -33.41 -8.19
CA VAL A 152 -12.55 -34.27 -7.39
C VAL A 152 -11.08 -33.99 -7.70
N ASP A 153 -10.72 -33.86 -8.98
CA ASP A 153 -9.32 -33.63 -9.39
C ASP A 153 -8.79 -32.29 -8.85
N ILE A 154 -9.59 -31.23 -8.91
CA ILE A 154 -9.21 -29.94 -8.31
C ILE A 154 -9.11 -30.01 -6.78
N LEU A 155 -10.08 -30.63 -6.10
CA LEU A 155 -10.05 -30.77 -4.65
C LEU A 155 -8.82 -31.54 -4.16
N LYS A 156 -8.43 -32.60 -4.86
CA LYS A 156 -7.17 -33.31 -4.58
C LYS A 156 -5.95 -32.40 -4.76
N LYS A 157 -5.92 -31.60 -5.83
CA LYS A 157 -4.83 -30.63 -6.06
C LYS A 157 -4.76 -29.63 -4.93
N ILE A 158 -5.91 -29.06 -4.49
CA ILE A 158 -5.95 -28.12 -3.35
C ILE A 158 -5.35 -28.78 -2.12
N ILE A 159 -5.85 -29.96 -1.72
CA ILE A 159 -5.44 -30.65 -0.50
C ILE A 159 -3.96 -31.06 -0.53
N ALA A 160 -3.42 -31.40 -1.70
CA ALA A 160 -2.00 -31.66 -1.85
C ALA A 160 -1.12 -30.42 -1.57
N ASN A 161 -1.57 -29.22 -1.99
CA ASN A 161 -0.84 -27.97 -1.83
C ASN A 161 -1.19 -27.26 -0.50
N ASN A 162 -2.43 -27.37 -0.03
CA ASN A 162 -2.90 -26.82 1.23
C ASN A 162 -3.65 -27.88 2.05
N PRO A 163 -2.95 -28.64 2.88
CA PRO A 163 -3.58 -29.67 3.72
C PRO A 163 -4.56 -29.06 4.75
N ASN A 164 -4.45 -27.77 5.07
CA ASN A 164 -5.32 -27.10 6.04
C ASN A 164 -6.64 -26.58 5.43
N SER A 165 -6.91 -26.82 4.15
CA SER A 165 -8.14 -26.40 3.48
C SER A 165 -9.35 -27.22 3.94
N ALA A 166 -9.92 -26.88 5.10
CA ALA A 166 -11.05 -27.59 5.69
C ALA A 166 -12.23 -27.75 4.72
N SER A 167 -12.61 -26.67 4.01
CA SER A 167 -13.72 -26.71 3.05
C SER A 167 -13.49 -27.69 1.92
N SER A 168 -12.23 -27.88 1.47
CA SER A 168 -11.89 -28.83 0.43
C SER A 168 -12.02 -30.26 0.91
N HIS A 169 -11.62 -30.58 2.13
CA HIS A 169 -11.84 -31.90 2.74
C HIS A 169 -13.34 -32.19 2.90
N TYR A 170 -14.12 -31.19 3.36
CA TYR A 170 -15.56 -31.36 3.49
C TYR A 170 -16.24 -31.63 2.15
N LEU A 171 -15.92 -30.87 1.10
CA LEU A 171 -16.53 -31.05 -0.23
C LEU A 171 -16.09 -32.39 -0.86
N LEU A 172 -14.79 -32.73 -0.79
CA LEU A 172 -14.27 -34.00 -1.30
C LEU A 172 -14.95 -35.18 -0.62
N GLY A 173 -15.05 -35.16 0.72
CA GLY A 173 -15.71 -36.19 1.49
C GLY A 173 -17.20 -36.31 1.17
N SER A 174 -17.90 -35.18 1.02
CA SER A 174 -19.32 -35.18 0.62
C SER A 174 -19.54 -35.79 -0.74
N VAL A 175 -18.74 -35.37 -1.74
CA VAL A 175 -18.81 -35.90 -3.12
C VAL A 175 -18.47 -37.39 -3.15
N ALA A 176 -17.48 -37.83 -2.37
CA ALA A 176 -17.12 -39.25 -2.27
C ALA A 176 -18.28 -40.08 -1.72
N LEU A 177 -18.88 -39.67 -0.60
CA LEU A 177 -20.03 -40.39 -0.01
C LEU A 177 -21.25 -40.40 -0.95
N GLU A 178 -21.55 -39.32 -1.64
CA GLU A 178 -22.64 -39.22 -2.61
C GLU A 178 -22.44 -40.17 -3.83
N ASN A 179 -21.20 -40.52 -4.11
CA ASN A 179 -20.81 -41.42 -5.20
C ASN A 179 -20.43 -42.83 -4.73
N GLY A 180 -20.83 -43.20 -3.51
CA GLY A 180 -20.68 -44.56 -2.99
C GLY A 180 -19.26 -44.96 -2.58
N LYS A 181 -18.37 -43.97 -2.34
CA LYS A 181 -17.01 -44.15 -1.84
C LYS A 181 -16.97 -43.88 -0.31
N ILE A 182 -17.34 -44.86 0.49
CA ILE A 182 -17.51 -44.68 1.94
C ILE A 182 -16.16 -44.48 2.63
N ALA A 183 -15.16 -45.29 2.30
CA ALA A 183 -13.84 -45.20 2.93
C ALA A 183 -13.17 -43.86 2.66
N GLU A 184 -13.05 -43.48 1.39
CA GLU A 184 -12.44 -42.19 0.95
C GLU A 184 -13.22 -41.00 1.51
N GLY A 185 -14.56 -41.05 1.43
CA GLY A 185 -15.43 -40.01 1.95
C GLY A 185 -15.31 -39.83 3.47
N SER A 186 -15.23 -40.94 4.20
CA SER A 186 -15.05 -40.91 5.65
C SER A 186 -13.71 -40.30 6.04
N MET A 187 -12.60 -40.70 5.42
CA MET A 187 -11.28 -40.13 5.68
C MET A 187 -11.23 -38.62 5.44
N ALA A 188 -11.82 -38.15 4.33
CA ALA A 188 -11.87 -36.72 4.03
C ALA A 188 -12.73 -35.93 5.03
N LEU A 189 -13.93 -36.43 5.41
CA LEU A 189 -14.76 -35.78 6.42
C LEU A 189 -14.15 -35.83 7.85
N LEU A 190 -13.45 -36.90 8.21
CA LEU A 190 -12.71 -36.98 9.48
C LEU A 190 -11.58 -35.95 9.50
N SER A 191 -10.88 -35.72 8.34
CA SER A 191 -9.89 -34.66 8.21
C SER A 191 -10.50 -33.28 8.37
N TYR A 192 -11.69 -33.03 7.78
CA TYR A 192 -12.44 -31.80 8.01
C TYR A 192 -12.71 -31.59 9.51
N LEU A 193 -13.25 -32.60 10.20
CA LEU A 193 -13.57 -32.53 11.62
C LEU A 193 -12.32 -32.39 12.52
N MET A 194 -11.19 -32.90 12.06
CA MET A 194 -9.90 -32.71 12.73
C MET A 194 -9.41 -31.26 12.68
N ILE A 195 -9.60 -30.61 11.53
CA ILE A 195 -9.18 -29.22 11.30
C ILE A 195 -10.20 -28.24 11.90
N SER A 196 -11.49 -28.54 11.80
CA SER A 196 -12.59 -27.62 12.15
C SER A 196 -13.75 -28.32 12.83
N PRO A 197 -13.56 -28.84 14.08
CA PRO A 197 -14.53 -29.69 14.79
C PRO A 197 -15.82 -28.98 15.20
N THR A 198 -15.81 -27.64 15.28
CA THR A 198 -16.96 -26.76 15.57
C THR A 198 -17.29 -25.82 14.42
N GLY A 199 -16.68 -26.02 13.25
CA GLY A 199 -16.87 -25.16 12.08
C GLY A 199 -18.26 -25.30 11.48
N LYS A 200 -18.60 -24.39 10.57
CA LYS A 200 -19.92 -24.25 9.92
C LYS A 200 -20.54 -25.57 9.45
N PHE A 201 -19.74 -26.52 9.00
CA PHE A 201 -20.20 -27.80 8.45
C PHE A 201 -19.98 -29.00 9.40
N ALA A 202 -19.49 -28.80 10.64
CA ALA A 202 -19.11 -29.88 11.52
C ALA A 202 -20.30 -30.81 11.87
N LYS A 203 -21.41 -30.21 12.25
CA LYS A 203 -22.67 -30.96 12.51
C LYS A 203 -23.11 -31.76 11.28
N ASN A 204 -23.10 -31.14 10.10
CA ASN A 204 -23.47 -31.79 8.82
C ASN A 204 -22.48 -32.92 8.46
N ALA A 205 -21.19 -32.75 8.72
CA ALA A 205 -20.18 -33.76 8.44
C ALA A 205 -20.44 -35.02 9.29
N VAL A 206 -20.72 -34.86 10.59
CA VAL A 206 -21.07 -35.99 11.48
C VAL A 206 -22.36 -36.68 11.02
N PHE A 207 -23.40 -35.92 10.65
CA PHE A 207 -24.63 -36.50 10.12
C PHE A 207 -24.42 -37.27 8.82
N LYS A 208 -23.62 -36.78 7.90
CA LYS A 208 -23.27 -37.51 6.67
C LYS A 208 -22.50 -38.80 6.97
N LEU A 209 -21.57 -38.78 7.94
CA LEU A 209 -20.85 -39.95 8.38
C LEU A 209 -21.83 -40.97 9.01
N ASN A 210 -22.68 -40.55 9.95
CA ASN A 210 -23.67 -41.43 10.58
C ASN A 210 -24.59 -42.09 9.54
N ALA A 211 -25.12 -41.31 8.58
CA ALA A 211 -26.01 -41.83 7.55
C ALA A 211 -25.32 -42.88 6.67
N LYS A 212 -24.14 -42.54 6.14
CA LYS A 212 -23.48 -43.39 5.13
C LYS A 212 -22.70 -44.56 5.73
N MET A 213 -22.09 -44.37 6.89
CA MET A 213 -21.42 -45.46 7.61
C MET A 213 -22.41 -46.41 8.35
N GLY A 214 -23.62 -45.91 8.64
CA GLY A 214 -24.68 -46.68 9.28
C GLY A 214 -25.60 -47.44 8.32
N GLU A 215 -25.59 -47.09 7.04
CA GLU A 215 -26.40 -47.72 6.00
C GLU A 215 -25.61 -48.84 5.29
N ASN A 216 -26.27 -49.93 4.96
CA ASN A 216 -25.70 -50.95 4.06
C ASN A 216 -25.77 -50.49 2.60
N TYR A 217 -24.84 -49.62 2.25
CA TYR A 217 -24.87 -48.91 0.98
C TYR A 217 -24.18 -49.68 -0.13
N MET A 218 -24.95 -50.18 -1.11
CA MET A 218 -24.50 -51.07 -2.18
C MET A 218 -24.22 -50.36 -3.52
N GLU A 219 -24.33 -49.07 -3.60
CA GLU A 219 -24.13 -48.34 -4.86
C GLU A 219 -22.66 -48.38 -5.30
N LYS A 220 -22.40 -48.83 -6.53
CA LYS A 220 -21.05 -48.86 -7.09
C LYS A 220 -20.74 -47.46 -7.69
N SER A 221 -19.62 -46.91 -7.27
CA SER A 221 -19.14 -45.63 -7.84
C SER A 221 -18.89 -45.74 -9.34
N LYS A 222 -19.39 -44.75 -10.08
CA LYS A 222 -19.12 -44.55 -11.52
C LYS A 222 -17.91 -43.64 -11.75
N ILE A 223 -17.32 -43.09 -10.70
CA ILE A 223 -16.28 -42.06 -10.73
C ILE A 223 -14.97 -42.67 -10.25
N VAL A 224 -13.89 -42.32 -10.95
CA VAL A 224 -12.53 -42.72 -10.57
C VAL A 224 -11.98 -41.70 -9.57
N PHE A 225 -12.08 -41.98 -8.27
CA PHE A 225 -11.53 -41.14 -7.23
C PHE A 225 -9.99 -41.20 -7.15
N SER A 226 -9.41 -42.34 -7.57
CA SER A 226 -7.97 -42.48 -7.74
C SER A 226 -7.65 -43.21 -9.02
N LYS A 227 -6.63 -42.76 -9.76
CA LYS A 227 -6.20 -43.42 -11.01
C LYS A 227 -5.29 -44.62 -10.76
N SER A 228 -4.68 -44.72 -9.59
CA SER A 228 -3.82 -45.83 -9.16
C SER A 228 -3.51 -45.69 -7.64
N GLY A 229 -3.20 -46.79 -6.97
CA GLY A 229 -2.55 -46.82 -5.66
C GLY A 229 -3.45 -46.82 -4.45
N ASP A 230 -4.69 -46.32 -4.51
CA ASP A 230 -5.65 -46.43 -3.40
C ASP A 230 -6.39 -47.76 -3.45
N ASN A 231 -6.34 -48.56 -2.36
CA ASN A 231 -7.07 -49.81 -2.22
C ASN A 231 -7.76 -49.91 -0.84
N PHE A 232 -9.06 -49.64 -0.81
CA PHE A 232 -9.87 -49.68 0.38
C PHE A 232 -10.98 -50.77 0.35
N GLU A 233 -10.88 -51.78 -0.50
CA GLU A 233 -11.93 -52.83 -0.65
C GLU A 233 -12.22 -53.54 0.69
N GLU A 234 -11.21 -53.82 1.50
CA GLU A 234 -11.38 -54.42 2.80
C GLU A 234 -12.10 -53.48 3.77
N LEU A 235 -11.67 -52.22 3.86
CA LEU A 235 -12.31 -51.20 4.69
C LEU A 235 -13.75 -50.93 4.23
N GLU A 236 -13.98 -50.82 2.91
CA GLU A 236 -15.31 -50.68 2.34
C GLU A 236 -16.21 -51.88 2.75
N THR A 237 -15.66 -53.09 2.75
CA THR A 237 -16.39 -54.28 3.17
C THR A 237 -16.74 -54.23 4.65
N ILE A 238 -15.83 -53.84 5.51
CA ILE A 238 -16.05 -53.67 6.96
C ILE A 238 -17.18 -52.68 7.24
N LEU A 239 -17.13 -51.50 6.61
CA LEU A 239 -18.08 -50.42 6.83
C LEU A 239 -19.46 -50.77 6.24
N ARG A 240 -19.54 -51.27 5.01
CA ARG A 240 -20.80 -51.65 4.31
C ARG A 240 -21.54 -52.81 5.04
N ASN A 241 -20.82 -53.78 5.56
CA ASN A 241 -21.39 -54.88 6.34
C ASN A 241 -21.70 -54.51 7.82
N GLN A 242 -21.46 -53.25 8.18
CA GLN A 242 -21.75 -52.71 9.50
C GLN A 242 -21.12 -53.57 10.62
N LEU A 243 -19.94 -54.14 10.38
CA LEU A 243 -19.29 -55.03 11.35
C LEU A 243 -19.05 -54.34 12.69
N PRO A 244 -18.66 -53.05 12.75
CA PRO A 244 -18.48 -52.34 14.00
C PRO A 244 -19.77 -52.09 14.78
N LEU A 245 -20.94 -52.21 14.17
CA LEU A 245 -22.24 -51.98 14.79
C LEU A 245 -22.77 -53.26 15.53
N ARG A 246 -22.11 -54.41 15.34
CA ARG A 246 -22.48 -55.66 16.02
C ARG A 246 -22.15 -55.57 17.51
N SER A 247 -22.98 -56.16 18.36
CA SER A 247 -22.84 -56.14 19.83
C SER A 247 -21.53 -56.77 20.34
N ALA A 248 -20.93 -57.66 19.55
CA ALA A 248 -19.64 -58.28 19.84
C ALA A 248 -18.45 -57.31 19.70
N TYR A 249 -18.58 -56.27 18.89
CA TYR A 249 -17.52 -55.28 18.71
C TYR A 249 -17.46 -54.36 19.93
N LYS A 250 -16.29 -54.26 20.56
CA LYS A 250 -16.06 -53.44 21.76
C LYS A 250 -15.41 -52.14 21.40
N ILE A 251 -16.00 -51.02 21.83
CA ILE A 251 -15.47 -49.67 21.64
C ILE A 251 -14.77 -49.16 22.88
N GLN A 252 -13.82 -48.26 22.66
CA GLN A 252 -13.05 -47.57 23.71
C GLN A 252 -13.81 -46.34 24.23
N ALA A 253 -14.56 -45.67 23.34
CA ALA A 253 -15.32 -44.48 23.67
C ALA A 253 -16.53 -44.79 24.54
N LYS A 254 -16.86 -43.95 25.54
CA LYS A 254 -18.07 -44.04 26.35
C LYS A 254 -19.33 -43.52 25.64
N ILE A 255 -19.16 -42.67 24.65
CA ILE A 255 -20.26 -42.23 23.80
C ILE A 255 -20.40 -43.28 22.70
N ASP A 256 -21.40 -44.12 22.84
CA ASP A 256 -21.67 -45.21 21.90
C ASP A 256 -22.63 -44.73 20.81
N ASP A 257 -22.05 -44.32 19.67
CA ASP A 257 -22.74 -43.79 18.51
C ASP A 257 -22.23 -44.51 17.23
N VAL A 258 -23.02 -44.51 16.18
CA VAL A 258 -22.63 -45.11 14.90
C VAL A 258 -21.28 -44.59 14.42
N VAL A 259 -21.05 -43.28 14.47
CA VAL A 259 -19.79 -42.69 14.02
C VAL A 259 -18.62 -43.11 14.90
N THR A 260 -18.76 -43.17 16.22
CA THR A 260 -17.67 -43.57 17.11
C THR A 260 -17.24 -45.00 16.90
N ARG A 261 -18.21 -45.92 16.68
CA ARG A 261 -17.94 -47.33 16.36
C ARG A 261 -17.22 -47.49 15.02
N GLN A 262 -17.73 -46.85 13.98
CA GLN A 262 -17.17 -46.93 12.64
C GLN A 262 -15.79 -46.27 12.55
N VAL A 263 -15.61 -45.11 13.22
CA VAL A 263 -14.33 -44.42 13.28
C VAL A 263 -13.26 -45.24 13.99
N GLN A 264 -13.60 -45.90 15.10
CA GLN A 264 -12.65 -46.82 15.74
C GLN A 264 -12.21 -47.92 14.78
N ALA A 265 -13.14 -48.53 14.01
CA ALA A 265 -12.79 -49.55 13.02
C ALA A 265 -11.91 -49.00 11.87
N VAL A 266 -12.14 -47.75 11.43
CA VAL A 266 -11.26 -47.08 10.46
C VAL A 266 -9.85 -46.96 11.04
N LEU A 267 -9.71 -46.50 12.29
CA LEU A 267 -8.41 -46.34 12.94
C LEU A 267 -7.70 -47.70 13.15
N GLU A 268 -8.41 -48.73 13.59
CA GLU A 268 -7.89 -50.09 13.76
C GLU A 268 -7.43 -50.69 12.40
N TYR A 269 -8.19 -50.46 11.33
CA TYR A 269 -7.80 -50.85 9.99
C TYR A 269 -6.47 -50.21 9.55
N THR A 270 -6.24 -48.92 9.87
CA THR A 270 -5.00 -48.22 9.47
C THR A 270 -3.74 -48.83 10.12
N GLN A 271 -3.85 -49.47 11.26
CA GLN A 271 -2.72 -50.11 11.95
C GLN A 271 -2.23 -51.39 11.23
N MET A 272 -3.13 -52.08 10.56
CA MET A 272 -2.83 -53.33 9.87
C MET A 272 -2.64 -53.18 8.37
N HIS A 273 -3.15 -52.07 7.78
CA HIS A 273 -3.12 -51.82 6.34
C HIS A 273 -1.71 -51.50 5.86
N LYS A 274 -1.29 -52.17 4.76
CA LYS A 274 -0.05 -51.86 4.07
C LYS A 274 -0.32 -50.69 3.13
N MET A 275 0.29 -49.55 3.42
CA MET A 275 0.11 -48.32 2.65
C MET A 275 0.59 -48.46 1.18
N GLY A 276 -0.26 -48.05 0.27
CA GLY A 276 0.06 -47.85 -1.14
C GLY A 276 0.57 -46.43 -1.42
N ASP A 277 0.54 -46.02 -2.68
CA ASP A 277 1.01 -44.74 -3.18
C ASP A 277 -0.13 -43.83 -3.68
N GLY A 278 -1.39 -44.22 -3.44
CA GLY A 278 -2.57 -43.46 -3.84
C GLY A 278 -2.76 -42.17 -3.05
N PHE A 279 -3.60 -41.28 -3.60
CA PHE A 279 -3.84 -39.97 -2.96
C PHE A 279 -4.42 -40.11 -1.54
N PHE A 280 -5.45 -40.91 -1.36
CA PHE A 280 -6.09 -41.06 -0.05
C PHE A 280 -5.18 -41.79 0.94
N GLU A 281 -4.45 -42.79 0.47
CA GLU A 281 -3.49 -43.53 1.29
C GLU A 281 -2.35 -42.63 1.76
N THR A 282 -1.76 -41.86 0.88
CA THR A 282 -0.62 -41.00 1.23
C THR A 282 -1.04 -39.74 1.98
N THR A 283 -2.28 -39.27 1.80
CA THR A 283 -2.77 -38.02 2.40
C THR A 283 -3.40 -38.27 3.77
N TYR A 284 -4.20 -39.30 3.91
CA TYR A 284 -5.03 -39.48 5.10
C TYR A 284 -4.59 -40.61 6.03
N LEU A 285 -4.12 -41.73 5.52
CA LEU A 285 -3.73 -42.84 6.37
C LEU A 285 -2.60 -42.50 7.35
N PRO A 286 -1.55 -41.74 7.01
CA PRO A 286 -0.47 -41.44 7.95
C PRO A 286 -0.94 -40.82 9.26
N TRP A 287 -1.83 -39.82 9.20
CA TRP A 287 -2.32 -39.15 10.38
C TRP A 287 -3.38 -39.99 11.15
N LEU A 288 -4.26 -40.72 10.44
CA LEU A 288 -5.21 -41.63 11.05
C LEU A 288 -4.47 -42.76 11.84
N LYS A 289 -3.43 -43.29 11.19
CA LYS A 289 -2.55 -44.28 11.83
C LYS A 289 -1.85 -43.68 13.07
N SER A 290 -1.38 -42.43 12.98
CA SER A 290 -0.75 -41.75 14.12
C SER A 290 -1.71 -41.62 15.33
N VAL A 291 -3.01 -41.33 15.10
CA VAL A 291 -4.04 -41.33 16.15
C VAL A 291 -4.16 -42.73 16.80
N ALA A 292 -4.22 -43.76 15.98
CA ALA A 292 -4.35 -45.14 16.49
C ALA A 292 -3.11 -45.58 17.26
N ASP A 293 -1.91 -45.35 16.72
CA ASP A 293 -0.63 -45.73 17.31
C ASP A 293 -0.34 -44.97 18.63
N SER A 294 -0.78 -43.72 18.75
CA SER A 294 -0.67 -42.92 19.98
C SER A 294 -1.71 -43.26 21.04
N LYS A 295 -2.58 -44.24 20.77
CA LYS A 295 -3.68 -44.67 21.67
C LYS A 295 -4.66 -43.55 22.02
N GLN A 296 -4.87 -42.64 21.09
CA GLN A 296 -5.76 -41.47 21.25
C GLN A 296 -7.16 -41.68 20.66
N ILE A 297 -7.55 -42.92 20.37
CA ILE A 297 -8.85 -43.27 19.75
C ILE A 297 -10.03 -42.69 20.54
N GLU A 298 -10.00 -42.79 21.86
CA GLU A 298 -11.06 -42.26 22.71
C GLU A 298 -11.18 -40.74 22.64
N GLY A 299 -10.05 -40.05 22.76
CA GLY A 299 -10.00 -38.56 22.68
C GLY A 299 -10.44 -38.06 21.31
N PHE A 300 -9.97 -38.70 20.25
CA PHE A 300 -10.35 -38.38 18.88
C PHE A 300 -11.86 -38.57 18.65
N SER A 301 -12.43 -39.70 19.13
CA SER A 301 -13.86 -39.96 18.99
C SER A 301 -14.74 -38.88 19.61
N TYR A 302 -14.33 -38.29 20.73
CA TYR A 302 -15.06 -37.16 21.33
C TYR A 302 -14.80 -35.84 20.62
N TYR A 303 -13.58 -35.62 20.17
CA TYR A 303 -13.18 -34.38 19.49
C TYR A 303 -13.99 -34.16 18.21
N ILE A 304 -14.16 -35.19 17.37
CA ILE A 304 -14.94 -35.07 16.12
C ILE A 304 -16.44 -34.85 16.36
N LEU A 305 -16.96 -35.17 17.57
CA LEU A 305 -18.35 -34.94 17.94
C LEU A 305 -18.61 -33.51 18.48
N MET A 306 -17.60 -32.64 18.61
CA MET A 306 -17.78 -31.31 19.19
C MET A 306 -18.81 -30.46 18.42
N GLY A 307 -19.00 -30.70 17.11
CA GLY A 307 -20.05 -30.06 16.31
C GLY A 307 -21.49 -30.45 16.71
N LEU A 308 -21.67 -31.45 17.59
CA LEU A 308 -22.95 -31.90 18.15
C LEU A 308 -23.14 -31.44 19.61
N GLU A 309 -22.54 -30.33 20.02
CA GLU A 309 -22.62 -29.87 21.42
C GLU A 309 -24.08 -29.61 21.86
N GLU A 310 -24.95 -29.19 20.95
CA GLU A 310 -26.39 -28.99 21.23
C GLU A 310 -27.10 -30.32 21.59
N GLU A 311 -26.75 -31.42 20.89
CA GLU A 311 -27.38 -32.70 21.05
C GLU A 311 -26.73 -33.57 22.18
N LEU A 312 -25.42 -33.50 22.27
CA LEU A 312 -24.61 -34.38 23.15
C LEU A 312 -23.96 -33.59 24.31
N GLY A 313 -24.32 -32.35 24.57
CA GLY A 313 -23.62 -31.43 25.46
C GLY A 313 -23.26 -32.01 26.82
N LYS A 314 -24.19 -32.71 27.52
CA LYS A 314 -23.91 -33.38 28.82
C LYS A 314 -22.88 -34.49 28.67
N SER A 315 -22.98 -35.29 27.61
CA SER A 315 -22.07 -36.40 27.35
C SER A 315 -20.68 -35.93 26.97
N LEU A 316 -20.59 -34.92 26.13
CA LEU A 316 -19.32 -34.27 25.72
C LEU A 316 -18.65 -33.53 26.89
N LEU A 317 -19.43 -32.81 27.69
CA LEU A 317 -18.94 -32.10 28.87
C LEU A 317 -18.32 -33.10 29.89
N ALA A 318 -18.91 -34.26 30.04
CA ALA A 318 -18.38 -35.35 30.92
C ALA A 318 -17.02 -35.88 30.39
N GLN A 319 -16.71 -35.70 29.10
CA GLN A 319 -15.46 -36.12 28.48
C GLN A 319 -14.50 -34.94 28.20
N LYS A 320 -14.80 -33.73 28.67
CA LYS A 320 -14.00 -32.50 28.41
C LYS A 320 -12.50 -32.70 28.67
N LYS A 321 -12.14 -33.40 29.77
CA LYS A 321 -10.74 -33.68 30.08
C LYS A 321 -10.04 -34.45 28.96
N LYS A 322 -10.72 -35.46 28.39
CA LYS A 322 -10.17 -36.28 27.29
C LYS A 322 -10.05 -35.49 25.98
N ILE A 323 -11.02 -34.64 25.70
CA ILE A 323 -11.00 -33.77 24.54
C ILE A 323 -9.82 -32.78 24.62
N LEU A 324 -9.64 -32.14 25.79
CA LEU A 324 -8.52 -31.19 25.99
C LEU A 324 -7.17 -31.93 25.94
N GLN A 325 -7.07 -33.10 26.57
CA GLN A 325 -5.86 -33.92 26.51
C GLN A 325 -5.52 -34.27 25.05
N PHE A 326 -6.49 -34.70 24.25
CA PHE A 326 -6.27 -35.00 22.83
C PHE A 326 -5.80 -33.75 22.05
N SER A 327 -6.42 -32.60 22.29
CA SER A 327 -6.04 -31.33 21.65
C SER A 327 -4.60 -30.95 22.01
N ASP A 328 -4.25 -30.94 23.29
CA ASP A 328 -2.98 -30.44 23.79
C ASP A 328 -1.80 -31.38 23.54
N GLU A 329 -2.03 -32.70 23.66
CA GLU A 329 -0.98 -33.71 23.54
C GLU A 329 -0.79 -34.19 22.10
N PHE A 330 -1.87 -34.34 21.33
CA PHE A 330 -1.78 -34.87 19.97
C PHE A 330 -1.87 -33.78 18.89
N ILE A 331 -2.93 -32.95 18.87
CA ILE A 331 -3.10 -31.98 17.79
C ILE A 331 -1.97 -30.95 17.80
N ALA A 332 -1.69 -30.37 18.97
CA ALA A 332 -0.70 -29.31 19.08
C ALA A 332 0.74 -29.78 18.84
N LYS A 333 1.06 -31.05 19.09
CA LYS A 333 2.45 -31.55 19.01
C LYS A 333 2.70 -32.43 17.79
N ASP A 334 1.80 -33.36 17.48
CA ASP A 334 2.07 -34.44 16.53
C ASP A 334 1.29 -34.34 15.23
N PHE A 335 0.01 -33.96 15.29
CA PHE A 335 -0.89 -34.02 14.13
C PHE A 335 -0.36 -33.26 12.94
N TRP A 336 -0.03 -31.98 13.12
CA TRP A 336 0.39 -31.11 12.00
C TRP A 336 1.71 -31.54 11.38
N SER A 337 2.63 -32.10 12.19
CA SER A 337 3.92 -32.59 11.69
C SER A 337 3.77 -33.76 10.71
N VAL A 338 2.71 -34.58 10.89
CA VAL A 338 2.35 -35.70 10.01
C VAL A 338 1.45 -35.22 8.87
N PHE A 339 0.39 -34.49 9.21
CA PHE A 339 -0.65 -34.07 8.26
C PHE A 339 -0.18 -33.09 7.19
N ALA A 340 0.77 -32.20 7.54
CA ALA A 340 1.36 -31.26 6.62
C ALA A 340 2.51 -31.83 5.76
N ARG A 341 2.93 -33.09 6.01
CA ARG A 341 4.03 -33.75 5.32
C ARG A 341 3.58 -34.29 3.96
N ARG A 342 4.35 -33.99 2.92
CA ARG A 342 4.04 -34.40 1.53
C ARG A 342 5.31 -34.80 0.80
N LYS A 343 5.18 -35.68 -0.20
CA LYS A 343 6.19 -35.87 -1.23
C LYS A 343 5.84 -34.98 -2.41
N MET A 344 6.71 -34.07 -2.77
CA MET A 344 6.52 -33.17 -3.92
C MET A 344 7.84 -32.72 -4.52
N ASN A 345 7.76 -32.25 -5.76
CA ASN A 345 8.91 -31.67 -6.44
C ASN A 345 9.24 -30.30 -5.85
N LEU A 346 10.42 -30.17 -5.29
CA LEU A 346 10.96 -28.94 -4.75
C LEU A 346 12.25 -28.60 -5.51
N PHE A 347 12.22 -27.56 -6.33
CA PHE A 347 13.37 -27.09 -7.15
C PHE A 347 13.99 -28.17 -8.04
N GLY A 348 13.16 -29.02 -8.66
CA GLY A 348 13.57 -30.08 -9.57
C GLY A 348 13.90 -31.42 -8.90
N GLU A 349 13.81 -31.52 -7.58
CA GLU A 349 14.07 -32.75 -6.82
C GLU A 349 12.81 -33.18 -6.07
N ASP A 350 12.46 -34.49 -6.17
CA ASP A 350 11.37 -35.07 -5.41
C ASP A 350 11.83 -35.31 -3.96
N LYS A 351 11.21 -34.58 -3.05
CA LYS A 351 11.57 -34.57 -1.63
C LYS A 351 10.35 -34.73 -0.74
N GLU A 352 10.59 -35.23 0.46
CA GLU A 352 9.63 -35.09 1.53
C GLU A 352 9.75 -33.69 2.13
N VAL A 353 8.62 -32.98 2.17
CA VAL A 353 8.54 -31.59 2.64
C VAL A 353 7.44 -31.43 3.68
N ILE A 354 7.54 -30.37 4.47
CA ILE A 354 6.44 -29.88 5.32
C ILE A 354 5.90 -28.61 4.69
N ILE A 355 4.57 -28.52 4.58
CA ILE A 355 3.85 -27.31 4.19
C ILE A 355 3.46 -26.56 5.46
N TYR A 356 4.08 -25.43 5.70
CA TYR A 356 3.74 -24.53 6.80
C TYR A 356 2.58 -23.64 6.36
N VAL A 357 1.61 -23.49 7.26
CA VAL A 357 0.38 -22.73 6.99
C VAL A 357 0.25 -21.63 8.03
N ASN A 358 -0.02 -20.41 7.57
CA ASN A 358 -0.34 -19.26 8.40
C ASN A 358 -1.75 -18.78 8.06
N ASP A 359 -2.61 -18.62 9.06
CA ASP A 359 -4.02 -18.24 8.88
C ASP A 359 -4.78 -19.01 7.78
N GLY A 360 -4.50 -20.32 7.68
CA GLY A 360 -5.13 -21.19 6.69
C GLY A 360 -4.52 -21.15 5.28
N VAL A 361 -3.50 -20.30 5.06
CA VAL A 361 -2.83 -20.15 3.78
C VAL A 361 -1.41 -20.72 3.85
N PRO A 362 -0.99 -21.60 2.91
CA PRO A 362 0.39 -22.05 2.80
C PRO A 362 1.33 -20.86 2.56
N ASN A 363 2.35 -20.76 3.39
CA ASN A 363 3.33 -19.66 3.28
C ASN A 363 4.78 -20.13 3.14
N LEU A 364 5.12 -21.35 3.57
CA LEU A 364 6.49 -21.85 3.49
C LEU A 364 6.48 -23.37 3.24
N ILE A 365 7.31 -23.84 2.29
CA ILE A 365 7.39 -25.26 1.92
C ILE A 365 8.87 -25.67 1.83
N GLY A 366 9.26 -26.69 2.56
CA GLY A 366 10.62 -27.20 2.53
C GLY A 366 10.86 -28.43 3.38
N SER A 367 12.10 -28.92 3.35
CA SER A 367 12.50 -30.14 4.05
C SER A 367 12.92 -29.88 5.50
N VAL A 368 12.60 -30.83 6.37
CA VAL A 368 12.98 -30.80 7.78
C VAL A 368 13.85 -32.03 8.09
N VAL A 369 15.00 -31.79 8.69
CA VAL A 369 15.95 -32.83 9.15
C VAL A 369 16.08 -32.70 10.66
N ASN A 370 15.88 -33.82 11.37
CA ASN A 370 15.91 -33.83 12.85
C ASN A 370 15.07 -32.72 13.52
N GLY A 371 13.89 -32.42 12.95
CA GLY A 371 12.96 -31.42 13.45
C GLY A 371 13.32 -29.96 13.12
N LYS A 372 14.40 -29.72 12.36
CA LYS A 372 14.86 -28.39 11.97
C LYS A 372 14.77 -28.16 10.48
N LYS A 373 14.47 -26.93 10.07
CA LYS A 373 14.49 -26.52 8.67
C LYS A 373 15.90 -26.62 8.09
N GLU A 374 16.02 -27.30 6.95
CA GLU A 374 17.32 -27.56 6.33
C GLU A 374 17.21 -27.50 4.81
N GLY A 375 18.13 -26.75 4.16
CA GLY A 375 18.18 -26.63 2.72
C GLY A 375 17.25 -25.57 2.15
N LYS A 376 16.82 -25.75 0.89
CA LYS A 376 15.99 -24.78 0.17
C LYS A 376 14.51 -24.88 0.49
N PHE A 377 13.88 -23.74 0.68
CA PHE A 377 12.44 -23.57 0.93
C PHE A 377 11.82 -22.65 -0.11
N LYS A 378 10.54 -22.91 -0.44
CA LYS A 378 9.69 -21.97 -1.16
C LYS A 378 8.95 -21.10 -0.14
N LEU A 379 9.09 -19.78 -0.26
CA LEU A 379 8.21 -18.80 0.39
C LEU A 379 7.07 -18.50 -0.57
N LEU A 380 5.84 -18.44 -0.06
CA LEU A 380 4.64 -18.14 -0.83
C LEU A 380 3.98 -16.86 -0.31
N ASN A 381 3.41 -16.06 -1.20
CA ASN A 381 2.61 -14.89 -0.86
C ASN A 381 1.15 -15.28 -0.52
N GLU A 382 0.32 -14.29 -0.20
CA GLU A 382 -1.11 -14.48 0.13
C GLU A 382 -1.95 -15.13 -0.99
N PHE A 383 -1.48 -15.06 -2.25
CA PHE A 383 -2.09 -15.76 -3.38
C PHE A 383 -1.51 -17.16 -3.63
N GLU A 384 -0.66 -17.65 -2.73
CA GLU A 384 0.05 -18.94 -2.84
C GLU A 384 0.98 -19.04 -4.07
N ASN A 385 1.39 -17.88 -4.62
CA ASN A 385 2.43 -17.80 -5.64
C ASN A 385 3.83 -17.77 -4.99
N LEU A 386 4.84 -18.19 -5.75
CA LEU A 386 6.22 -18.12 -5.31
C LEU A 386 6.63 -16.67 -5.06
N ASP A 387 6.96 -16.36 -3.81
CA ASP A 387 7.43 -15.05 -3.33
C ASP A 387 8.92 -15.04 -3.04
N GLY A 388 9.49 -16.21 -2.72
CA GLY A 388 10.92 -16.33 -2.46
C GLY A 388 11.46 -17.75 -2.48
N GLU A 389 12.78 -17.84 -2.66
CA GLU A 389 13.57 -19.03 -2.41
C GLU A 389 14.49 -18.75 -1.21
N LEU A 390 14.22 -19.45 -0.11
CA LEU A 390 14.97 -19.30 1.13
C LEU A 390 15.90 -20.49 1.35
N GLN A 391 17.09 -20.23 1.89
CA GLN A 391 18.04 -21.26 2.30
C GLN A 391 18.15 -21.27 3.82
N PHE A 392 17.93 -22.43 4.41
CA PHE A 392 18.05 -22.65 5.86
C PHE A 392 19.18 -23.60 6.20
N ALA A 393 19.78 -23.40 7.38
CA ALA A 393 20.59 -24.35 8.08
C ALA A 393 20.23 -24.32 9.57
N ASN A 394 19.84 -25.46 10.16
CA ASN A 394 19.44 -25.57 11.58
C ASN A 394 18.36 -24.57 12.02
N ASP A 395 17.31 -24.35 11.23
CA ASP A 395 16.22 -23.37 11.40
C ASP A 395 16.58 -21.91 11.11
N GLU A 396 17.82 -21.55 10.88
CA GLU A 396 18.28 -20.20 10.61
C GLU A 396 18.50 -19.97 9.12
N LEU A 397 18.21 -18.75 8.64
CA LEU A 397 18.55 -18.35 7.27
C LEU A 397 20.05 -18.41 7.09
N ASN A 398 20.51 -19.08 6.03
CA ASN A 398 21.92 -19.26 5.75
C ASN A 398 22.17 -19.39 4.24
N GLY A 399 23.06 -18.58 3.67
CA GLY A 399 23.30 -18.50 2.24
C GLY A 399 22.43 -17.49 1.52
N LEU A 400 22.27 -17.67 0.20
CA LEU A 400 21.56 -16.75 -0.68
C LEU A 400 20.04 -16.94 -0.57
N GLN A 401 19.34 -15.87 -0.29
CA GLN A 401 17.89 -15.76 -0.33
C GLN A 401 17.49 -14.96 -1.59
N LYS A 402 16.44 -15.40 -2.29
CA LYS A 402 15.89 -14.73 -3.48
C LYS A 402 14.43 -14.40 -3.24
N TYR A 403 14.01 -13.19 -3.65
CA TYR A 403 12.63 -12.74 -3.55
C TYR A 403 12.12 -12.33 -4.92
N TYR A 404 10.85 -12.64 -5.19
CA TYR A 404 10.22 -12.49 -6.49
C TYR A 404 9.05 -11.51 -6.43
N ASN A 405 8.88 -10.73 -7.49
CA ASN A 405 7.71 -9.87 -7.65
C ASN A 405 6.52 -10.65 -8.23
N GLU A 406 5.38 -9.98 -8.39
CA GLU A 406 4.14 -10.56 -8.94
C GLU A 406 4.30 -11.14 -10.36
N GLU A 407 5.29 -10.69 -11.13
CA GLU A 407 5.62 -11.21 -12.47
C GLU A 407 6.57 -12.43 -12.41
N GLY A 408 6.96 -12.88 -11.22
CA GLY A 408 7.92 -13.97 -11.00
C GLY A 408 9.36 -13.61 -11.33
N LYS A 409 9.70 -12.31 -11.40
CA LYS A 409 11.07 -11.83 -11.57
C LYS A 409 11.71 -11.56 -10.22
N ILE A 410 13.02 -11.85 -10.10
CA ILE A 410 13.77 -11.51 -8.89
C ILE A 410 13.78 -9.99 -8.74
N TYR A 411 13.34 -9.51 -7.57
CA TYR A 411 13.44 -8.10 -7.20
C TYR A 411 14.48 -7.86 -6.10
N GLU A 412 14.83 -8.90 -5.32
CA GLU A 412 15.82 -8.78 -4.26
C GLU A 412 16.56 -10.10 -4.02
N GLU A 413 17.87 -9.99 -3.76
CA GLU A 413 18.74 -11.07 -3.32
C GLU A 413 19.49 -10.63 -2.06
N LYS A 414 19.51 -11.49 -1.03
CA LYS A 414 20.19 -11.24 0.26
C LYS A 414 21.03 -12.43 0.67
N ASN A 415 22.24 -12.19 1.14
CA ASN A 415 23.06 -13.23 1.76
C ASN A 415 22.95 -13.20 3.29
N TYR A 416 22.83 -14.39 3.87
CA TYR A 416 22.73 -14.60 5.30
C TYR A 416 23.77 -15.58 5.80
N ALA A 417 24.20 -15.39 7.05
CA ALA A 417 24.98 -16.35 7.82
C ALA A 417 24.42 -16.41 9.25
N ASN A 418 24.02 -17.61 9.69
CA ASN A 418 23.47 -17.83 11.02
C ASN A 418 22.33 -16.85 11.39
N GLY A 419 21.36 -16.73 10.50
CA GLY A 419 20.17 -15.89 10.67
C GLY A 419 20.37 -14.38 10.47
N LYS A 420 21.61 -13.90 10.26
CA LYS A 420 21.95 -12.49 10.07
C LYS A 420 22.34 -12.19 8.64
N ARG A 421 21.97 -11.01 8.12
CA ARG A 421 22.48 -10.55 6.81
C ARG A 421 23.99 -10.44 6.87
N ASN A 422 24.65 -11.11 5.95
CA ASN A 422 26.11 -11.13 5.86
C ASN A 422 26.55 -11.31 4.42
N GLY A 423 27.23 -10.33 3.86
CA GLY A 423 27.60 -10.28 2.45
C GLY A 423 26.72 -9.38 1.62
N LYS A 424 26.65 -9.65 0.32
CA LYS A 424 25.99 -8.78 -0.67
C LYS A 424 24.46 -8.86 -0.59
N ARG A 425 23.81 -7.70 -0.65
CA ARG A 425 22.40 -7.49 -0.96
C ARG A 425 22.30 -6.85 -2.33
N THR A 426 21.42 -7.33 -3.18
CA THR A 426 21.15 -6.79 -4.51
C THR A 426 19.66 -6.58 -4.68
N VAL A 427 19.25 -5.40 -5.15
CA VAL A 427 17.86 -5.06 -5.45
C VAL A 427 17.75 -4.73 -6.93
N TYR A 428 16.66 -5.13 -7.54
CA TYR A 428 16.38 -4.92 -8.95
C TYR A 428 15.10 -4.11 -9.15
N TYR A 429 15.07 -3.30 -10.19
CA TYR A 429 13.85 -2.68 -10.69
C TYR A 429 12.90 -3.74 -11.28
N PRO A 430 11.60 -3.46 -11.41
CA PRO A 430 10.65 -4.38 -12.07
C PRO A 430 11.03 -4.75 -13.51
N SER A 431 11.80 -3.89 -14.20
CA SER A 431 12.41 -4.20 -15.50
C SER A 431 13.43 -5.35 -15.45
N GLY A 432 13.94 -5.68 -14.25
CA GLY A 432 15.06 -6.60 -14.03
C GLY A 432 16.43 -5.92 -14.07
N SER A 433 16.50 -4.58 -14.31
CA SER A 433 17.75 -3.83 -14.22
C SER A 433 18.14 -3.61 -12.75
N LEU A 434 19.43 -3.49 -12.50
CA LEU A 434 19.98 -3.29 -11.16
C LEU A 434 19.53 -1.95 -10.58
N SER A 435 19.05 -1.95 -9.32
CA SER A 435 18.63 -0.77 -8.58
C SER A 435 19.59 -0.41 -7.45
N LEU A 436 20.06 -1.42 -6.68
CA LEU A 436 20.91 -1.20 -5.51
C LEU A 436 21.83 -2.39 -5.28
N GLU A 437 23.06 -2.13 -4.90
CA GLU A 437 24.00 -3.11 -4.34
C GLU A 437 24.55 -2.58 -3.03
N GLU A 438 24.51 -3.41 -2.00
CA GLU A 438 24.99 -3.11 -0.65
C GLU A 438 25.77 -4.29 -0.08
N ASN A 439 26.60 -4.03 0.93
CA ASN A 439 27.28 -5.08 1.68
C ASN A 439 26.94 -4.99 3.16
N TYR A 440 26.65 -6.14 3.75
CA TYR A 440 26.28 -6.28 5.16
C TYR A 440 27.29 -7.15 5.92
N LYS A 441 27.45 -6.84 7.18
CA LYS A 441 28.15 -7.66 8.16
C LYS A 441 27.32 -7.72 9.44
N ASP A 442 26.86 -8.93 9.80
CA ASP A 442 26.04 -9.18 11.00
C ASP A 442 24.83 -8.24 11.14
N ASP A 443 24.03 -8.10 10.05
CA ASP A 443 22.88 -7.21 9.89
C ASP A 443 23.17 -5.70 9.78
N VAL A 444 24.43 -5.30 9.90
CA VAL A 444 24.86 -3.92 9.78
C VAL A 444 25.39 -3.65 8.38
N LEU A 445 25.01 -2.52 7.77
CA LEU A 445 25.55 -2.08 6.48
C LEU A 445 27.03 -1.74 6.65
N ASP A 446 27.91 -2.48 5.96
CA ASP A 446 29.37 -2.34 6.08
C ASP A 446 30.04 -2.62 4.75
N GLY A 447 30.64 -1.60 4.15
CA GLY A 447 31.26 -1.67 2.85
C GLY A 447 30.62 -0.74 1.82
N LYS A 448 30.84 -1.04 0.54
CA LYS A 448 30.36 -0.25 -0.57
C LYS A 448 28.84 -0.38 -0.73
N SER A 449 28.16 0.76 -0.96
CA SER A 449 26.75 0.85 -1.40
C SER A 449 26.69 1.63 -2.69
N THR A 450 26.04 1.06 -3.72
CA THR A 450 25.87 1.68 -5.03
C THR A 450 24.43 1.56 -5.48
N SER A 451 23.77 2.69 -5.69
CA SER A 451 22.43 2.74 -6.32
C SER A 451 22.54 3.08 -7.80
N TYR A 452 21.54 2.67 -8.57
CA TYR A 452 21.52 2.81 -10.02
C TYR A 452 20.24 3.49 -10.50
N HIS A 453 20.30 4.17 -11.62
CA HIS A 453 19.13 4.68 -12.31
C HIS A 453 18.39 3.55 -13.05
N ILE A 454 17.07 3.67 -13.19
CA ILE A 454 16.24 2.69 -13.90
C ILE A 454 16.67 2.46 -15.36
N ALA A 455 17.17 3.50 -16.00
CA ALA A 455 17.73 3.43 -17.36
C ALA A 455 19.18 2.89 -17.42
N GLY A 456 19.73 2.50 -16.27
CA GLY A 456 21.14 2.12 -16.11
C GLY A 456 22.04 3.29 -15.72
N GLY A 457 23.29 2.97 -15.38
CA GLY A 457 24.25 3.94 -14.83
C GLY A 457 24.10 4.17 -13.33
N ILE A 458 25.18 4.62 -12.70
CA ILE A 458 25.21 4.87 -11.24
C ILE A 458 24.37 6.08 -10.91
N ASN A 459 23.49 5.94 -9.89
CA ASN A 459 22.77 7.05 -9.27
C ASN A 459 23.59 7.64 -8.12
N CYS A 460 23.97 6.82 -7.13
CA CYS A 460 24.88 7.25 -6.05
C CYS A 460 25.84 6.11 -5.69
N ASP A 461 27.03 6.50 -5.27
CA ASP A 461 28.12 5.61 -4.86
C ASP A 461 28.77 6.12 -3.58
N GLY A 462 28.82 5.29 -2.55
CA GLY A 462 29.37 5.62 -1.23
C GLY A 462 29.84 4.41 -0.45
N THR A 463 30.51 4.66 0.68
CA THR A 463 31.00 3.61 1.58
C THR A 463 30.41 3.76 2.97
N PHE A 464 30.03 2.66 3.58
CA PHE A 464 29.47 2.58 4.91
C PHE A 464 30.42 1.81 5.84
N THR A 465 30.43 2.21 7.10
CA THR A 465 31.19 1.52 8.16
C THR A 465 30.30 1.47 9.40
N ASN A 466 30.03 0.27 9.91
CA ASN A 466 29.14 0.06 11.05
C ASN A 466 27.75 0.74 10.90
N GLY A 467 27.18 0.71 9.71
CA GLY A 467 25.85 1.29 9.41
C GLY A 467 25.85 2.78 9.10
N GLU A 468 26.97 3.47 9.26
CA GLU A 468 27.08 4.90 9.00
C GLU A 468 27.90 5.16 7.74
N ILE A 469 27.46 6.12 6.92
CA ILE A 469 28.24 6.56 5.76
C ILE A 469 29.55 7.19 6.22
N ASN A 470 30.65 6.81 5.56
CA ASN A 470 31.97 7.29 5.90
C ASN A 470 32.84 7.45 4.64
N GLY A 471 33.40 8.63 4.43
CA GLY A 471 34.12 8.99 3.22
C GLY A 471 33.25 9.76 2.23
N THR A 472 33.55 9.64 0.93
CA THR A 472 32.87 10.41 -0.12
C THR A 472 31.59 9.70 -0.58
N LEU A 473 30.49 10.46 -0.69
CA LEU A 473 29.28 10.08 -1.43
C LEU A 473 29.23 10.91 -2.70
N THR A 474 29.19 10.26 -3.85
CA THR A 474 28.99 10.90 -5.14
C THR A 474 27.69 10.43 -5.79
N CYS A 475 26.83 11.36 -6.17
CA CYS A 475 25.60 11.06 -6.92
C CYS A 475 25.68 11.66 -8.34
N TYR A 476 24.94 11.05 -9.26
CA TYR A 476 24.97 11.38 -10.68
C TYR A 476 23.56 11.59 -11.24
N TYR A 477 23.45 12.37 -12.28
CA TYR A 477 22.26 12.42 -13.12
C TYR A 477 22.17 11.16 -14.02
N PRO A 478 20.99 10.84 -14.58
CA PRO A 478 20.87 9.72 -15.54
C PRO A 478 21.77 9.83 -16.78
N THR A 479 22.26 11.04 -17.09
CA THR A 479 23.24 11.30 -18.15
C THR A 479 24.67 10.87 -17.79
N GLY A 480 24.93 10.47 -16.52
CA GLY A 480 26.25 10.19 -15.98
C GLY A 480 27.01 11.44 -15.51
N THR A 481 26.44 12.63 -15.65
CA THR A 481 27.02 13.87 -15.11
C THR A 481 26.90 13.87 -13.59
N LYS A 482 27.95 14.31 -12.87
CA LYS A 482 27.93 14.44 -11.40
C LYS A 482 26.78 15.37 -10.97
N LYS A 483 26.00 14.95 -10.00
CA LYS A 483 24.87 15.71 -9.39
C LYS A 483 25.27 16.32 -8.05
N THR A 484 25.88 15.50 -7.17
CA THR A 484 26.40 15.96 -5.88
C THR A 484 27.68 15.23 -5.52
N GLU A 485 28.53 15.86 -4.76
CA GLU A 485 29.72 15.28 -4.15
C GLU A 485 29.82 15.81 -2.72
N SER A 486 29.88 14.91 -1.76
CA SER A 486 29.88 15.24 -0.34
C SER A 486 30.78 14.29 0.42
N SER A 487 31.37 14.78 1.51
CA SER A 487 32.20 13.99 2.43
C SER A 487 31.48 13.77 3.75
N TYR A 488 31.69 12.59 4.32
CA TYR A 488 31.06 12.17 5.57
C TYR A 488 32.10 11.60 6.53
N ALA A 489 31.87 11.86 7.82
CA ALA A 489 32.57 11.22 8.91
C ALA A 489 31.54 10.76 9.95
N ASN A 490 31.50 9.42 10.20
CA ASN A 490 30.58 8.81 11.17
C ASN A 490 29.11 9.26 10.94
N GLY A 491 28.64 9.11 9.70
CA GLY A 491 27.27 9.42 9.30
C GLY A 491 26.93 10.91 9.15
N LYS A 492 27.87 11.81 9.46
CA LYS A 492 27.63 13.27 9.41
C LYS A 492 28.41 13.89 8.28
N LEU A 493 27.79 14.89 7.61
CA LEU A 493 28.49 15.72 6.63
C LEU A 493 29.71 16.40 7.28
N GLU A 494 30.86 16.28 6.62
CA GLU A 494 32.14 16.83 7.07
C GLU A 494 32.94 17.35 5.89
N GLY A 495 33.24 18.65 5.83
CA GLY A 495 33.96 19.26 4.72
C GLY A 495 33.03 19.82 3.64
N VAL A 496 33.49 19.84 2.38
CA VAL A 496 32.80 20.51 1.28
C VAL A 496 31.69 19.60 0.71
N TYR A 497 30.53 20.19 0.50
CA TYR A 497 29.42 19.64 -0.26
C TYR A 497 29.26 20.47 -1.53
N ASN A 498 29.34 19.84 -2.70
CA ASN A 498 29.12 20.47 -4.00
C ASN A 498 27.88 19.89 -4.67
N SER A 499 27.03 20.74 -5.23
CA SER A 499 25.98 20.31 -6.14
C SER A 499 26.25 20.88 -7.56
N TYR A 500 25.81 20.14 -8.56
CA TYR A 500 26.02 20.46 -9.97
C TYR A 500 24.67 20.44 -10.72
N ASN A 501 24.56 21.23 -11.77
CA ASN A 501 23.43 21.18 -12.69
C ASN A 501 23.60 20.04 -13.71
N LYS A 502 22.57 19.80 -14.55
CA LYS A 502 22.62 18.74 -15.58
C LYS A 502 23.70 18.94 -16.66
N ALA A 503 24.18 20.15 -16.83
CA ALA A 503 25.27 20.47 -17.76
C ALA A 503 26.67 20.21 -17.14
N GLY A 504 26.73 19.98 -15.83
CA GLY A 504 27.96 19.74 -15.08
C GLY A 504 28.54 21.00 -14.43
N ASP A 505 27.85 22.16 -14.52
CA ASP A 505 28.30 23.37 -13.85
C ASP A 505 27.97 23.29 -12.36
N LEU A 506 28.84 23.93 -11.54
CA LEU A 506 28.62 24.06 -10.10
C LEU A 506 27.35 24.88 -9.83
N ALA A 507 26.38 24.28 -9.12
CA ALA A 507 25.11 24.90 -8.77
C ALA A 507 25.11 25.46 -7.34
N SER A 508 25.77 24.74 -6.38
CA SER A 508 26.07 25.28 -5.05
C SER A 508 27.34 24.66 -4.48
N THR A 509 27.96 25.40 -3.54
CA THR A 509 29.02 24.89 -2.69
C THR A 509 28.75 25.31 -1.24
N GLU A 510 28.94 24.39 -0.34
CA GLU A 510 28.61 24.50 1.08
C GLU A 510 29.73 23.83 1.87
N THR A 511 29.97 24.30 3.11
CA THR A 511 30.94 23.66 4.00
C THR A 511 30.24 23.18 5.26
N TYR A 512 30.51 21.96 5.67
CA TYR A 512 29.91 21.32 6.84
C TYR A 512 30.96 20.90 7.86
N LYS A 513 30.57 20.91 9.12
CA LYS A 513 31.31 20.36 10.24
C LYS A 513 30.36 19.66 11.18
N ASN A 514 30.60 18.35 11.43
CA ASN A 514 29.71 17.52 12.25
C ASN A 514 28.23 17.55 11.81
N GLY A 515 27.93 17.71 10.52
CA GLY A 515 26.59 17.77 9.96
C GLY A 515 25.93 19.15 9.98
N GLU A 516 26.58 20.18 10.54
CA GLU A 516 26.09 21.55 10.55
C GLU A 516 26.86 22.40 9.53
N LEU A 517 26.17 23.35 8.89
CA LEU A 517 26.81 24.34 8.02
C LEU A 517 27.84 25.16 8.81
N GLU A 518 29.06 25.21 8.31
CA GLU A 518 30.19 25.92 8.94
C GLU A 518 31.09 26.54 7.86
N GLY A 519 31.07 27.87 7.73
CA GLY A 519 31.82 28.59 6.73
C GLY A 519 30.97 29.04 5.55
N LYS A 520 31.57 29.15 4.37
CA LYS A 520 30.95 29.79 3.22
C LYS A 520 29.89 28.90 2.56
N TYR A 521 28.75 29.50 2.26
CA TYR A 521 27.68 29.00 1.38
C TYR A 521 27.62 29.86 0.11
N THR A 522 27.58 29.26 -1.05
CA THR A 522 27.36 29.97 -2.32
C THR A 522 26.49 29.14 -3.26
N LYS A 523 25.48 29.75 -3.84
CA LYS A 523 24.62 29.19 -4.87
C LYS A 523 24.73 29.98 -6.15
N PHE A 524 24.60 29.34 -7.32
CA PHE A 524 24.85 29.93 -8.60
C PHE A 524 23.62 29.81 -9.52
N TYR A 525 23.41 30.82 -10.39
CA TYR A 525 22.51 30.75 -11.54
C TYR A 525 23.12 29.92 -12.69
N GLY A 526 24.43 29.92 -12.79
CA GLY A 526 25.25 29.30 -13.82
C GLY A 526 26.72 29.63 -13.59
N PRO A 527 27.64 29.30 -14.50
CA PRO A 527 29.06 29.50 -14.29
C PRO A 527 29.40 30.92 -13.82
N ASN A 528 30.00 31.03 -12.64
CA ASN A 528 30.41 32.30 -12.00
C ASN A 528 29.30 33.35 -11.74
N ALA A 529 28.03 33.03 -11.92
CA ALA A 529 26.92 33.91 -11.66
C ALA A 529 26.29 33.59 -10.30
N ILE A 530 26.65 34.30 -9.24
CA ILE A 530 26.18 34.08 -7.89
C ILE A 530 24.68 34.42 -7.84
N GLN A 531 23.92 33.50 -7.23
CA GLN A 531 22.51 33.65 -6.88
C GLN A 531 22.33 34.00 -5.41
N GLU A 532 23.01 33.28 -4.53
CA GLU A 532 22.94 33.47 -3.09
C GLU A 532 24.32 33.26 -2.47
N GLU A 533 24.62 34.03 -1.41
CA GLU A 533 25.81 33.78 -0.59
C GLU A 533 25.56 34.13 0.88
N ALA A 534 26.19 33.37 1.75
CA ALA A 534 26.19 33.61 3.19
C ALA A 534 27.41 32.98 3.84
N GLU A 535 27.67 33.33 5.09
CA GLU A 535 28.61 32.64 5.97
C GLU A 535 27.85 32.03 7.15
N TYR A 536 28.19 30.79 7.47
CA TYR A 536 27.54 30.02 8.55
C TYR A 536 28.53 29.68 9.65
N LYS A 537 28.01 29.63 10.86
CA LYS A 537 28.71 29.11 12.05
C LYS A 537 27.72 28.32 12.89
N THR A 538 28.04 27.02 13.10
CA THR A 538 27.16 26.09 13.83
C THR A 538 25.70 26.14 13.32
N GLY A 539 25.53 25.99 11.99
CA GLY A 539 24.24 25.98 11.32
C GLY A 539 23.50 27.32 11.24
N LYS A 540 24.07 28.41 11.77
CA LYS A 540 23.43 29.72 11.78
C LYS A 540 24.18 30.71 10.90
N VAL A 541 23.45 31.54 10.18
CA VAL A 541 24.04 32.61 9.37
C VAL A 541 24.72 33.62 10.29
N VAL A 542 25.92 34.00 9.95
CA VAL A 542 26.68 35.09 10.59
C VAL A 542 26.93 36.23 9.59
N GLY A 543 26.69 37.48 10.01
CA GLY A 543 26.78 38.62 9.12
C GLY A 543 25.55 38.74 8.20
N SER A 544 25.72 38.66 6.88
CA SER A 544 24.65 38.87 5.93
C SER A 544 24.39 37.60 5.09
N PHE A 545 23.10 37.31 4.85
CA PHE A 545 22.65 36.47 3.74
C PHE A 545 22.28 37.38 2.57
N LYS A 546 22.84 37.13 1.39
CA LYS A 546 22.61 37.96 0.20
C LYS A 546 22.08 37.11 -0.94
N LYS A 547 21.11 37.67 -1.66
CA LYS A 547 20.55 37.13 -2.88
C LYS A 547 20.69 38.15 -4.01
N TYR A 548 20.95 37.68 -5.21
CA TYR A 548 21.25 38.51 -6.35
C TYR A 548 20.28 38.26 -7.52
N HIS A 549 19.95 39.33 -8.27
CA HIS A 549 19.28 39.20 -9.57
C HIS A 549 20.21 38.54 -10.59
N THR A 550 19.64 38.02 -11.68
CA THR A 550 20.42 37.42 -12.78
C THR A 550 21.42 38.37 -13.47
N ASN A 551 21.26 39.69 -13.27
CA ASN A 551 22.20 40.73 -13.76
C ASN A 551 23.34 41.00 -12.75
N GLY A 552 23.44 40.22 -11.66
CA GLY A 552 24.46 40.34 -10.61
C GLY A 552 24.26 41.44 -9.59
N LYS A 553 23.17 42.24 -9.69
CA LYS A 553 22.82 43.24 -8.68
C LYS A 553 22.13 42.59 -7.51
N LEU A 554 22.31 43.13 -6.29
CA LEU A 554 21.66 42.68 -5.09
C LEU A 554 20.14 42.71 -5.26
N GLU A 555 19.46 41.63 -4.91
CA GLU A 555 18.00 41.45 -4.88
C GLU A 555 17.47 41.58 -3.45
N GLU A 556 18.15 40.93 -2.51
CA GLU A 556 17.73 40.85 -1.11
C GLU A 556 18.94 40.67 -0.20
N GLU A 557 18.91 41.31 0.95
CA GLU A 557 19.91 41.15 2.00
C GLU A 557 19.23 41.06 3.37
N PHE A 558 19.59 40.01 4.12
CA PHE A 558 19.24 39.88 5.56
C PHE A 558 20.50 39.99 6.38
N VAL A 559 20.48 40.88 7.37
CA VAL A 559 21.57 41.05 8.31
C VAL A 559 21.23 40.32 9.60
N TYR A 560 22.15 39.50 10.07
CA TYR A 560 22.00 38.68 11.27
C TYR A 560 22.88 39.19 12.41
N THR A 561 22.29 39.30 13.58
CA THR A 561 22.98 39.60 14.83
C THR A 561 22.63 38.55 15.86
N ASN A 562 23.62 37.88 16.44
CA ASN A 562 23.42 36.75 17.36
C ASN A 562 22.48 35.63 16.82
N GLY A 563 22.59 35.34 15.53
CA GLY A 563 21.80 34.30 14.86
C GLY A 563 20.33 34.65 14.58
N LYS A 564 19.96 35.92 14.78
CA LYS A 564 18.62 36.43 14.48
C LYS A 564 18.71 37.57 13.47
N VAL A 565 17.68 37.68 12.60
CA VAL A 565 17.59 38.82 11.68
C VAL A 565 17.47 40.11 12.45
N SER A 566 18.31 41.09 12.16
CA SER A 566 18.31 42.43 12.74
C SER A 566 17.85 43.49 11.73
N ALA A 567 18.12 43.30 10.45
CA ALA A 567 17.65 44.14 9.36
C ALA A 567 17.50 43.32 8.08
N SER A 568 16.62 43.75 7.16
CA SER A 568 16.59 43.28 5.80
C SER A 568 16.37 44.43 4.80
N ALA A 569 16.84 44.21 3.58
CA ALA A 569 16.61 45.14 2.49
C ALA A 569 16.34 44.38 1.18
N GLU A 570 15.41 44.87 0.37
CA GLU A 570 15.06 44.37 -0.93
C GLU A 570 15.39 45.42 -1.99
N TYR A 571 15.72 44.98 -3.22
CA TYR A 571 16.15 45.86 -4.30
C TYR A 571 15.49 45.48 -5.62
N TYR A 572 15.12 46.50 -6.39
CA TYR A 572 14.74 46.31 -7.77
C TYR A 572 15.95 45.83 -8.61
N ALA A 573 15.69 45.22 -9.76
CA ALA A 573 16.74 44.80 -10.69
C ALA A 573 17.63 45.95 -11.20
N THR A 574 17.19 47.19 -11.01
CA THR A 574 18.00 48.44 -11.26
C THR A 574 19.06 48.63 -10.17
N GLY A 575 18.97 47.98 -9.03
CA GLY A 575 19.80 48.16 -7.83
C GLY A 575 19.28 49.24 -6.86
N VAL A 576 18.14 49.89 -7.18
CA VAL A 576 17.46 50.81 -6.28
C VAL A 576 16.73 50.00 -5.19
N LYS A 577 16.83 50.43 -3.93
CA LYS A 577 16.13 49.78 -2.81
C LYS A 577 14.61 49.83 -3.01
N SER A 578 13.94 48.70 -2.88
CA SER A 578 12.48 48.56 -3.00
C SER A 578 11.82 48.44 -1.63
N GLY A 579 12.53 47.87 -0.64
CA GLY A 579 12.05 47.70 0.73
C GLY A 579 13.20 47.65 1.73
N GLU A 580 12.90 48.00 2.98
CA GLU A 580 13.78 47.75 4.12
C GLU A 580 12.97 47.43 5.39
N SER A 581 13.46 46.49 6.18
CA SER A 581 12.81 46.10 7.44
C SER A 581 13.79 46.11 8.60
N THR A 582 13.28 46.48 9.78
CA THR A 582 14.02 46.45 11.05
C THR A 582 13.38 45.49 12.02
N TYR A 583 14.22 44.86 12.83
CA TYR A 583 13.80 43.83 13.77
C TYR A 583 14.32 44.14 15.18
N ASN A 584 13.62 43.65 16.19
CA ASN A 584 14.07 43.77 17.56
C ASN A 584 15.11 42.68 17.92
N GLU A 585 15.67 42.73 19.12
CA GLU A 585 16.66 41.75 19.62
C GLU A 585 16.13 40.30 19.64
N LYS A 586 14.81 40.10 19.63
CA LYS A 586 14.18 38.77 19.55
C LYS A 586 14.02 38.29 18.10
N GLY A 587 14.33 39.13 17.10
CA GLY A 587 14.12 38.87 15.68
C GLY A 587 12.66 39.10 15.23
N GLU A 588 11.86 39.85 16.00
CA GLU A 588 10.49 40.19 15.62
C GLU A 588 10.49 41.45 14.78
N LEU A 589 9.70 41.47 13.69
CA LEU A 589 9.58 42.59 12.79
C LEU A 589 9.02 43.83 13.49
N MET A 590 9.74 44.95 13.39
CA MET A 590 9.39 46.22 14.02
C MET A 590 8.83 47.24 13.05
N ALA A 591 9.44 47.34 11.88
CA ALA A 591 8.97 48.23 10.83
C ALA A 591 9.40 47.74 9.44
N THR A 592 8.58 47.99 8.45
CA THR A 592 8.92 47.84 7.03
C THR A 592 8.64 49.14 6.29
N THR A 593 9.59 49.59 5.50
CA THR A 593 9.48 50.79 4.62
C THR A 593 9.58 50.34 3.16
N TYR A 594 8.72 50.86 2.32
CA TYR A 594 8.68 50.52 0.89
C TYR A 594 9.04 51.76 0.07
N PHE A 595 9.82 51.56 -1.01
CA PHE A 595 10.30 52.55 -1.92
C PHE A 595 9.85 52.30 -3.35
N ASN A 596 9.59 53.33 -4.11
CA ASN A 596 9.32 53.22 -5.53
C ASN A 596 10.61 53.01 -6.38
N PRO A 597 10.52 52.71 -7.72
CA PRO A 597 11.72 52.54 -8.54
C PRO A 597 12.64 53.77 -8.64
N SER A 598 12.19 54.97 -8.27
CA SER A 598 13.04 56.18 -8.17
C SER A 598 13.70 56.35 -6.80
N GLY A 599 13.45 55.43 -5.84
CA GLY A 599 14.04 55.47 -4.51
C GLY A 599 13.28 56.31 -3.48
N GLU A 600 12.11 56.84 -3.84
CA GLU A 600 11.28 57.65 -2.95
C GLU A 600 10.40 56.72 -2.11
N LYS A 601 10.34 57.03 -0.79
CA LYS A 601 9.49 56.32 0.15
C LYS A 601 8.02 56.62 -0.11
N TYR A 602 7.17 55.57 -0.21
CA TYR A 602 5.75 55.74 -0.46
C TYR A 602 4.83 55.11 0.61
N TYR A 603 5.35 54.15 1.41
CA TYR A 603 4.54 53.38 2.35
C TYR A 603 5.42 52.83 3.48
N ASP A 604 4.94 52.83 4.70
CA ASP A 604 5.55 52.04 5.80
C ASP A 604 4.54 51.44 6.77
N GLU A 605 4.94 50.32 7.36
CA GLU A 605 4.22 49.59 8.41
C GLU A 605 5.07 49.53 9.65
N VAL A 606 4.46 49.80 10.82
CA VAL A 606 5.09 49.66 12.14
C VAL A 606 4.36 48.57 12.90
N PHE A 607 5.11 47.65 13.45
CA PHE A 607 4.59 46.46 14.12
C PHE A 607 4.79 46.50 15.62
N ASN A 608 3.93 45.80 16.36
CA ASN A 608 4.14 45.36 17.72
C ASN A 608 3.95 43.83 17.74
N SER A 609 5.06 43.09 17.83
CA SER A 609 5.07 41.66 17.64
C SER A 609 4.52 41.29 16.26
N LYS A 610 3.45 40.53 16.15
CA LYS A 610 2.83 40.10 14.87
C LYS A 610 1.70 41.04 14.39
N GLU A 611 1.42 42.13 15.07
CA GLU A 611 0.32 43.01 14.76
C GLU A 611 0.81 44.36 14.22
N ILE A 612 0.22 44.80 13.12
CA ILE A 612 0.47 46.12 12.55
C ILE A 612 -0.20 47.14 13.48
N LYS A 613 0.59 48.07 14.02
CA LYS A 613 0.14 49.16 14.91
C LYS A 613 -0.16 50.43 14.12
N LEU A 614 0.64 50.70 13.10
CA LEU A 614 0.57 51.95 12.38
C LEU A 614 0.96 51.72 10.93
N ILE A 615 0.21 52.29 10.01
CA ILE A 615 0.54 52.39 8.61
C ILE A 615 0.63 53.86 8.24
N ARG A 616 1.68 54.23 7.53
CA ARG A 616 1.87 55.56 6.96
C ARG A 616 1.98 55.48 5.47
N GLN A 617 1.22 56.31 4.79
CA GLN A 617 1.23 56.47 3.36
C GLN A 617 1.75 57.87 3.01
N TYR A 618 2.67 57.94 2.07
CA TYR A 618 3.31 59.15 1.61
C TYR A 618 2.70 59.57 0.25
N SER A 619 2.61 60.91 0.03
CA SER A 619 2.16 61.49 -1.26
C SER A 619 3.12 62.63 -1.63
N ARG A 620 3.32 62.86 -2.90
CA ARG A 620 4.13 63.94 -3.41
C ARG A 620 3.55 65.33 -3.10
N ASP A 621 2.20 65.38 -2.94
CA ASP A 621 1.51 66.68 -2.79
C ASP A 621 1.66 67.32 -1.40
N ASN A 622 1.94 66.52 -0.34
CA ASN A 622 1.86 66.98 1.05
C ASN A 622 3.15 66.89 1.84
N GLY A 623 4.22 66.22 1.38
CA GLY A 623 5.48 66.01 2.11
C GLY A 623 5.39 65.35 3.50
N LYS A 624 4.18 65.12 4.04
CA LYS A 624 3.90 64.49 5.32
C LYS A 624 3.16 63.18 5.11
N PRO A 625 3.49 62.15 5.90
CA PRO A 625 2.75 60.89 5.83
C PRO A 625 1.32 61.04 6.33
N THR A 626 0.39 60.37 5.69
CA THR A 626 -0.97 60.18 6.19
C THR A 626 -1.05 58.87 6.96
N GLU A 627 -1.43 58.94 8.21
CA GLU A 627 -1.65 57.73 9.05
C GLU A 627 -2.99 57.09 8.72
N ILE A 628 -2.98 55.78 8.54
CA ILE A 628 -4.17 55.03 8.15
C ILE A 628 -4.80 54.38 9.37
N ASN A 629 -6.11 54.64 9.54
CA ASN A 629 -6.90 54.03 10.60
C ASN A 629 -7.18 52.56 10.33
N LEU A 630 -6.55 51.68 11.07
CA LEU A 630 -6.66 50.19 10.95
C LEU A 630 -8.02 49.66 11.42
N ALA A 631 -8.87 50.48 12.05
CA ALA A 631 -10.25 50.10 12.43
C ALA A 631 -11.24 50.16 11.26
N ARG A 632 -10.85 50.68 10.11
CA ARG A 632 -11.72 50.74 8.91
C ARG A 632 -11.92 49.36 8.33
N LYS A 633 -13.17 49.06 7.88
CA LYS A 633 -13.56 47.79 7.23
C LYS A 633 -12.96 47.63 5.84
N SER A 634 -12.49 48.69 5.20
CA SER A 634 -11.83 48.71 3.90
C SER A 634 -10.67 49.67 3.89
N PHE A 635 -9.60 49.30 3.25
CA PHE A 635 -8.33 49.97 3.27
C PHE A 635 -7.66 49.86 1.91
N GLU A 636 -6.97 50.94 1.47
CA GLU A 636 -6.22 51.02 0.22
C GLU A 636 -4.79 51.44 0.48
N ILE A 637 -3.83 50.72 -0.05
CA ILE A 637 -2.42 51.13 -0.21
C ILE A 637 -2.25 51.78 -1.56
N LYS A 638 -1.65 52.95 -1.60
CA LYS A 638 -1.45 53.73 -2.85
C LYS A 638 0.03 54.02 -3.08
N THR A 639 0.41 54.12 -4.35
CA THR A 639 1.70 54.68 -4.75
C THR A 639 1.72 56.21 -4.47
N LEU A 640 2.90 56.85 -4.58
CA LEU A 640 3.05 58.31 -4.48
C LEU A 640 2.16 59.10 -5.48
N ASP A 641 1.84 58.51 -6.62
CA ASP A 641 0.98 59.08 -7.64
C ASP A 641 -0.52 58.70 -7.42
N GLY A 642 -0.89 58.19 -6.25
CA GLY A 642 -2.25 57.93 -5.84
C GLY A 642 -2.87 56.65 -6.44
N LYS A 643 -2.12 55.84 -7.17
CA LYS A 643 -2.61 54.55 -7.72
C LYS A 643 -2.70 53.49 -6.66
N VAL A 644 -3.83 52.81 -6.57
CA VAL A 644 -4.04 51.72 -5.61
C VAL A 644 -3.17 50.51 -5.99
N VAL A 645 -2.45 49.94 -5.04
CA VAL A 645 -1.61 48.74 -5.20
C VAL A 645 -2.05 47.60 -4.30
N ALA A 646 -2.81 47.87 -3.22
CA ALA A 646 -3.45 46.83 -2.45
C ALA A 646 -4.76 47.31 -1.83
N THR A 647 -5.72 46.39 -1.68
CA THR A 647 -6.98 46.61 -0.97
C THR A 647 -7.30 45.44 -0.04
N GLY A 648 -7.80 45.73 1.16
CA GLY A 648 -8.17 44.72 2.12
C GLY A 648 -8.72 45.32 3.43
N ALA A 649 -8.71 44.53 4.48
CA ALA A 649 -9.12 44.94 5.81
C ALA A 649 -8.17 44.40 6.88
N PHE A 650 -8.17 45.09 8.04
CA PHE A 650 -7.48 44.64 9.25
C PHE A 650 -8.48 44.35 10.35
N GLU A 651 -8.18 43.37 11.17
CA GLU A 651 -8.83 43.11 12.44
C GLU A 651 -7.76 42.91 13.51
N LYS A 652 -7.81 43.77 14.54
CA LYS A 652 -6.79 43.78 15.64
C LYS A 652 -5.36 43.81 15.10
N GLY A 653 -5.08 44.65 14.10
CA GLY A 653 -3.74 44.83 13.54
C GLY A 653 -3.25 43.66 12.66
N ARG A 654 -4.11 42.70 12.30
CA ARG A 654 -3.79 41.58 11.41
C ARG A 654 -4.64 41.66 10.15
N ARG A 655 -4.09 41.25 9.01
CA ARG A 655 -4.85 41.14 7.77
C ARG A 655 -6.03 40.19 7.98
N ASN A 656 -7.23 40.58 7.53
CA ASN A 656 -8.43 39.80 7.69
C ASN A 656 -9.36 39.99 6.47
N GLY A 657 -10.12 38.96 6.09
CA GLY A 657 -10.98 38.98 4.90
C GLY A 657 -10.22 38.93 3.59
N GLN A 658 -10.87 39.38 2.52
CA GLN A 658 -10.31 39.36 1.16
C GLN A 658 -9.31 40.48 0.94
N TRP A 659 -8.12 40.12 0.40
CA TRP A 659 -7.08 41.03 -0.01
C TRP A 659 -6.81 40.90 -1.50
N LYS A 660 -6.60 42.05 -2.16
CA LYS A 660 -6.20 42.14 -3.56
C LYS A 660 -4.95 42.98 -3.65
N PHE A 661 -3.94 42.43 -4.30
CA PHE A 661 -2.68 43.11 -4.62
C PHE A 661 -2.60 43.30 -6.13
N GLN A 662 -2.11 44.45 -6.56
CA GLN A 662 -1.97 44.82 -7.98
C GLN A 662 -0.76 45.68 -8.21
N THR A 663 -0.25 45.64 -9.42
CA THR A 663 0.84 46.52 -9.85
C THR A 663 0.39 47.98 -9.85
N ALA A 664 1.33 48.94 -9.86
CA ALA A 664 1.04 50.35 -10.05
C ALA A 664 0.33 50.68 -11.39
N SER A 665 0.35 49.75 -12.36
CA SER A 665 -0.41 49.85 -13.62
C SER A 665 -1.84 49.31 -13.51
N GLY A 666 -2.23 48.82 -12.32
CA GLY A 666 -3.57 48.27 -12.07
C GLY A 666 -3.76 46.79 -12.47
N LYS A 667 -2.69 46.11 -12.90
CA LYS A 667 -2.76 44.65 -13.20
C LYS A 667 -2.77 43.87 -11.92
N PRO A 668 -3.61 42.81 -11.80
CA PRO A 668 -3.63 41.96 -10.59
C PRO A 668 -2.30 41.24 -10.39
N GLU A 669 -1.88 41.06 -9.14
CA GLU A 669 -0.71 40.29 -8.73
C GLU A 669 -1.14 39.09 -7.86
N THR A 670 -1.96 39.35 -6.83
CA THR A 670 -2.46 38.30 -5.92
C THR A 670 -3.83 38.67 -5.40
N GLU A 671 -4.73 37.70 -5.36
CA GLU A 671 -6.00 37.75 -4.62
C GLU A 671 -6.00 36.61 -3.58
N THR A 672 -6.21 36.93 -2.30
CA THR A 672 -6.16 35.93 -1.23
C THR A 672 -7.03 36.34 -0.06
N ALA A 673 -7.49 35.38 0.73
CA ALA A 673 -8.18 35.66 1.98
C ALA A 673 -7.24 35.45 3.16
N PHE A 674 -7.44 36.25 4.23
CA PHE A 674 -6.76 36.10 5.50
C PHE A 674 -7.75 35.94 6.65
N ILE A 675 -7.40 35.10 7.61
CA ILE A 675 -8.05 35.01 8.93
C ILE A 675 -6.98 35.21 9.98
N LYS A 676 -7.09 36.27 10.77
CA LYS A 676 -6.11 36.61 11.84
C LYS A 676 -4.66 36.68 11.33
N GLY A 677 -4.45 37.12 10.13
CA GLY A 677 -3.13 37.31 9.52
C GLY A 677 -2.59 36.10 8.72
N GLU A 678 -3.23 34.93 8.81
CA GLU A 678 -2.85 33.71 8.09
C GLU A 678 -3.71 33.56 6.83
N ARG A 679 -3.15 33.10 5.72
CA ARG A 679 -3.92 32.80 4.49
C ARG A 679 -4.88 31.66 4.77
N GLU A 680 -6.12 31.87 4.38
CA GLU A 680 -7.20 30.91 4.56
C GLU A 680 -8.14 30.95 3.36
N GLY A 681 -8.24 29.83 2.61
CA GLY A 681 -9.06 29.73 1.43
C GLY A 681 -8.27 29.88 0.12
N ILE A 682 -8.96 30.25 -0.95
CA ILE A 682 -8.40 30.33 -2.28
C ILE A 682 -7.47 31.54 -2.43
N THR A 683 -6.25 31.28 -2.91
CA THR A 683 -5.29 32.29 -3.37
C THR A 683 -5.12 32.17 -4.87
N LYS A 684 -5.24 33.30 -5.59
CA LYS A 684 -4.94 33.43 -7.01
C LYS A 684 -3.71 34.29 -7.19
N ASN A 685 -2.71 33.78 -7.92
CA ASN A 685 -1.54 34.55 -8.31
C ASN A 685 -1.56 34.82 -9.81
N TYR A 686 -1.05 35.98 -10.19
CA TYR A 686 -1.05 36.45 -11.55
C TYR A 686 0.38 36.74 -12.01
N SER A 687 0.65 36.59 -13.32
CA SER A 687 1.91 36.96 -13.92
C SER A 687 2.08 38.51 -13.99
N LYS A 688 3.29 38.99 -14.27
CA LYS A 688 3.57 40.43 -14.48
C LYS A 688 2.67 41.07 -15.57
N ASN A 689 2.10 40.27 -16.46
CA ASN A 689 1.17 40.72 -17.48
C ASN A 689 -0.31 40.71 -17.01
N GLY A 690 -0.57 40.32 -15.78
CA GLY A 690 -1.91 40.24 -15.22
C GLY A 690 -2.70 38.97 -15.63
N LEU A 691 -2.03 38.00 -16.26
CA LEU A 691 -2.64 36.72 -16.60
C LEU A 691 -2.58 35.77 -15.38
N LEU A 692 -3.64 34.99 -15.15
CA LEU A 692 -3.68 34.01 -14.09
C LEU A 692 -2.50 33.03 -14.20
N ASN A 693 -1.75 32.88 -13.10
CA ASN A 693 -0.58 31.99 -13.01
C ASN A 693 -0.85 30.76 -12.14
N SER A 694 -1.58 30.92 -11.03
CA SER A 694 -1.98 29.80 -10.20
C SER A 694 -3.25 30.07 -9.40
N ILE A 695 -3.96 28.96 -9.07
CA ILE A 695 -5.01 28.91 -8.06
C ILE A 695 -4.58 27.86 -7.03
N SER A 696 -4.56 28.24 -5.77
CA SER A 696 -4.14 27.38 -4.65
C SER A 696 -5.10 27.57 -3.48
N TYR A 697 -5.28 26.54 -2.68
CA TYR A 697 -6.02 26.62 -1.42
C TYR A 697 -5.06 26.57 -0.24
N TYR A 698 -5.25 27.46 0.73
CA TYR A 698 -4.47 27.52 1.96
C TYR A 698 -5.38 27.34 3.18
N ALA A 699 -4.89 26.57 4.15
CA ALA A 699 -5.43 26.50 5.51
C ALA A 699 -4.32 26.87 6.48
N LYS A 700 -4.47 27.99 7.21
CA LYS A 700 -3.46 28.53 8.14
C LYS A 700 -2.07 28.65 7.52
N ASP A 701 -1.97 29.32 6.40
CA ASP A 701 -0.76 29.47 5.56
C ASP A 701 -0.19 28.17 4.95
N THR A 702 -0.78 27.02 5.23
CA THR A 702 -0.34 25.73 4.68
C THR A 702 -1.11 25.39 3.42
N LEU A 703 -0.40 24.99 2.36
CA LEU A 703 -0.99 24.58 1.08
C LEU A 703 -1.76 23.27 1.26
N GLN A 704 -3.02 23.23 0.84
CA GLN A 704 -3.93 22.08 0.96
C GLN A 704 -4.75 21.88 -0.30
N GLY A 705 -5.22 20.64 -0.52
CA GLY A 705 -6.16 20.33 -1.58
C GLY A 705 -5.62 20.62 -2.98
N ARG A 706 -6.50 21.05 -3.87
CA ARG A 706 -6.20 21.24 -5.29
C ARG A 706 -5.39 22.51 -5.56
N ASN A 707 -4.35 22.37 -6.38
CA ASN A 707 -3.53 23.46 -6.92
C ASN A 707 -3.52 23.40 -8.45
N GLU A 708 -3.73 24.52 -9.11
CA GLU A 708 -3.71 24.66 -10.55
C GLU A 708 -2.65 25.68 -10.96
N VAL A 709 -1.84 25.32 -11.95
CA VAL A 709 -0.80 26.20 -12.51
C VAL A 709 -1.12 26.47 -13.97
N TYR A 710 -1.06 27.73 -14.34
CA TYR A 710 -1.39 28.24 -15.67
C TYR A 710 -0.17 28.90 -16.33
N ASN A 711 -0.20 29.01 -17.64
CA ASN A 711 0.62 29.92 -18.39
C ASN A 711 -0.25 30.75 -19.34
N ASP A 712 0.36 31.52 -20.22
CA ASP A 712 -0.31 32.37 -21.23
C ASP A 712 -1.21 31.61 -22.24
N ARG A 713 -1.09 30.26 -22.29
CA ARG A 713 -1.89 29.36 -23.14
C ARG A 713 -2.93 28.53 -22.38
N GLY A 714 -3.12 28.77 -21.07
CA GLY A 714 -4.11 28.11 -20.24
C GLY A 714 -3.55 27.18 -19.16
N LEU A 715 -4.39 26.26 -18.67
CA LEU A 715 -4.04 25.31 -17.61
C LEU A 715 -2.89 24.40 -18.03
N ARG A 716 -1.88 24.27 -17.20
CA ARG A 716 -0.67 23.48 -17.48
C ARG A 716 -0.48 22.30 -16.53
N ARG A 717 -0.83 22.48 -15.26
CA ARG A 717 -0.64 21.45 -14.23
C ARG A 717 -1.75 21.51 -13.21
N VAL A 718 -2.14 20.34 -12.74
CA VAL A 718 -3.03 20.16 -11.57
C VAL A 718 -2.32 19.24 -10.61
N TYR A 719 -2.17 19.69 -9.37
CA TYR A 719 -1.62 18.91 -8.26
C TYR A 719 -2.60 18.88 -7.10
N ASN A 720 -2.45 17.90 -6.23
CA ASN A 720 -3.13 17.86 -4.95
C ASN A 720 -2.10 17.92 -3.82
N TYR A 721 -2.45 18.59 -2.73
CA TYR A 721 -1.58 18.78 -1.57
C TYR A 721 -2.28 18.31 -0.29
N ARG A 722 -1.49 17.75 0.62
CA ARG A 722 -1.86 17.42 1.99
C ARG A 722 -0.77 17.93 2.92
N ASN A 723 -1.13 18.86 3.83
CA ASN A 723 -0.19 19.49 4.77
C ASN A 723 1.08 20.08 4.15
N GLY A 724 0.96 20.65 2.95
CA GLY A 724 2.06 21.26 2.21
C GLY A 724 2.78 20.32 1.24
N ASN A 725 2.61 18.99 1.36
CA ASN A 725 3.24 17.99 0.51
C ASN A 725 2.35 17.61 -0.68
N LEU A 726 2.95 17.25 -1.82
CA LEU A 726 2.24 16.68 -2.95
C LEU A 726 1.63 15.33 -2.53
N ASN A 727 0.33 15.17 -2.76
CA ASN A 727 -0.39 13.96 -2.37
C ASN A 727 -1.64 13.78 -3.23
N GLY A 728 -1.77 12.61 -3.86
CA GLY A 728 -2.90 12.30 -4.73
C GLY A 728 -2.59 12.40 -6.23
N PRO A 729 -3.60 12.26 -7.08
CA PRO A 729 -3.42 12.28 -8.53
C PRO A 729 -2.98 13.66 -9.04
N TYR A 730 -2.09 13.65 -10.05
CA TYR A 730 -1.68 14.87 -10.73
C TYR A 730 -1.85 14.74 -12.25
N LYS A 731 -1.93 15.89 -12.93
CA LYS A 731 -1.96 15.96 -14.40
C LYS A 731 -1.13 17.14 -14.90
N VAL A 732 -0.41 16.91 -15.98
CA VAL A 732 0.29 17.93 -16.77
C VAL A 732 -0.30 17.94 -18.17
N PHE A 733 -0.45 19.13 -18.75
CA PHE A 733 -1.16 19.31 -20.02
C PHE A 733 -0.27 19.92 -21.10
N TYR A 734 -0.51 19.54 -22.33
CA TYR A 734 -0.06 20.27 -23.53
C TYR A 734 -0.74 21.63 -23.64
N SER A 735 -0.29 22.47 -24.58
CA SER A 735 -0.86 23.80 -24.80
C SER A 735 -2.28 23.81 -25.35
N ASP A 736 -2.75 22.69 -25.90
CA ASP A 736 -4.12 22.51 -26.41
C ASP A 736 -5.08 21.94 -25.35
N GLY A 737 -4.59 21.67 -24.14
CA GLY A 737 -5.39 21.12 -23.05
C GLY A 737 -5.43 19.59 -23.01
N SER A 738 -4.83 18.88 -23.97
CA SER A 738 -4.66 17.43 -23.91
C SER A 738 -3.65 17.04 -22.82
N VAL A 739 -3.80 15.86 -22.21
CA VAL A 739 -2.91 15.40 -21.14
C VAL A 739 -1.56 15.02 -21.73
N LEU A 740 -0.47 15.59 -21.20
CA LEU A 740 0.91 15.20 -21.50
C LEU A 740 1.34 14.02 -20.61
N ASN A 741 1.17 14.17 -19.31
CA ASN A 741 1.40 13.09 -18.38
C ASN A 741 0.47 13.18 -17.16
N ASP A 742 0.23 12.03 -16.54
CA ASP A 742 -0.45 11.90 -15.28
C ASP A 742 0.22 10.83 -14.41
N GLY A 743 -0.09 10.81 -13.12
CA GLY A 743 0.46 9.90 -12.14
C GLY A 743 -0.09 10.22 -10.76
N PHE A 744 0.54 9.66 -9.75
CA PHE A 744 0.13 9.77 -8.36
C PHE A 744 1.32 10.15 -7.48
N TYR A 745 1.09 11.06 -6.52
CA TYR A 745 2.05 11.40 -5.47
C TYR A 745 1.56 10.91 -4.11
N ASP A 746 2.46 10.38 -3.30
CA ASP A 746 2.27 10.21 -1.87
C ASP A 746 3.45 10.85 -1.13
N GLU A 747 3.15 11.86 -0.29
CA GLU A 747 4.13 12.64 0.51
C GLU A 747 5.35 13.10 -0.30
N ASP A 748 5.09 13.82 -1.42
CA ASP A 748 6.07 14.35 -2.38
C ASP A 748 6.78 13.33 -3.28
N GLU A 749 6.54 12.02 -3.09
CA GLU A 749 7.12 10.97 -3.91
C GLU A 749 6.13 10.48 -4.97
N LEU A 750 6.63 10.20 -6.17
CA LEU A 750 5.83 9.56 -7.22
C LEU A 750 5.61 8.09 -6.86
N GLU A 751 4.36 7.63 -6.90
CA GLU A 751 3.97 6.26 -6.59
C GLU A 751 3.10 5.65 -7.70
N GLY A 752 3.31 4.36 -7.98
CA GLY A 752 2.56 3.63 -8.99
C GLY A 752 2.94 4.02 -10.42
N GLU A 753 1.96 4.09 -11.30
CA GLU A 753 2.20 4.35 -12.72
C GLU A 753 2.21 5.86 -13.03
N ARG A 754 3.29 6.33 -13.66
CA ARG A 754 3.31 7.58 -14.40
C ARG A 754 3.09 7.28 -15.88
N ARG A 755 2.06 7.86 -16.48
CA ARG A 755 1.72 7.67 -17.89
C ARG A 755 2.06 8.92 -18.67
N THR A 756 2.64 8.75 -19.84
CA THR A 756 2.95 9.82 -20.77
C THR A 756 2.19 9.60 -22.07
N PHE A 757 1.57 10.65 -22.59
CA PHE A 757 0.71 10.61 -23.77
C PHE A 757 1.25 11.50 -24.87
N SER A 758 0.97 11.14 -26.13
CA SER A 758 1.12 12.05 -27.25
C SER A 758 0.06 13.15 -27.19
N GLN A 759 0.25 14.22 -27.95
CA GLN A 759 -0.73 15.31 -28.07
C GLN A 759 -2.08 14.83 -28.62
N SER A 760 -2.11 13.72 -29.39
CA SER A 760 -3.35 13.08 -29.87
C SER A 760 -4.02 12.19 -28.81
N GLY A 761 -3.49 12.11 -27.60
CA GLY A 761 -4.01 11.27 -26.51
C GLY A 761 -3.58 9.79 -26.56
N GLN A 762 -2.67 9.42 -27.47
CA GLN A 762 -2.14 8.05 -27.52
C GLN A 762 -1.14 7.85 -26.39
N LEU A 763 -1.28 6.75 -25.62
CA LEU A 763 -0.33 6.35 -24.59
C LEU A 763 1.02 6.01 -25.22
N MET A 764 2.07 6.75 -24.83
CA MET A 764 3.43 6.59 -25.36
C MET A 764 4.35 5.82 -24.43
N MET A 765 4.19 6.03 -23.12
CA MET A 765 5.06 5.45 -22.10
C MET A 765 4.32 5.26 -20.78
N VAL A 766 4.62 4.18 -20.10
CA VAL A 766 4.23 3.94 -18.71
C VAL A 766 5.50 3.65 -17.92
N ASP A 767 5.80 4.50 -16.95
CA ASP A 767 6.86 4.28 -15.98
C ASP A 767 6.23 3.82 -14.67
N ASN A 768 6.71 2.73 -14.12
CA ASN A 768 6.32 2.31 -12.77
C ASN A 768 7.26 2.98 -11.75
N MET A 769 6.68 3.81 -10.92
CA MET A 769 7.38 4.49 -9.82
C MET A 769 7.12 3.71 -8.55
N TYR A 770 8.17 3.23 -7.91
CA TYR A 770 8.09 2.57 -6.62
C TYR A 770 8.85 3.42 -5.61
N ARG A 771 8.32 3.54 -4.40
CA ARG A 771 9.09 4.10 -3.28
C ARG A 771 10.42 3.36 -3.21
N ASN A 772 11.52 4.10 -3.13
CA ASN A 772 12.79 3.51 -2.74
C ASN A 772 12.64 3.01 -1.29
N ILE A 773 12.34 1.71 -1.14
CA ILE A 773 12.28 1.04 0.17
C ILE A 773 13.70 0.85 0.68
#